data_a1d8a8fc22693e592a8f4a3627e9b78e
#
_entry.id   a1d8a8fc22693e592a8f4a3627e9b78e
#
_cell.length_a   1.000
_cell.length_b   1.000
_cell.length_c   1.000
_cell.angle_alpha   90.00
_cell.angle_beta   90.00
_cell.angle_gamma   90.00
#
_symmetry.space_group_name_H-M   'P 1'
#
loop_
_entity.id
_entity.type
_entity.pdbx_description
1 polymer ?
#
loop_
_entity_poly.entity_id
_entity_poly.type
_entity_poly.pdbx_seq_one_letter_code
_entity_poly.pdbx_strand_id
1 'polypeptide(L)'
;MTNALFWLVPISSVLALLFAWYFYKQLMKTDEGTPQMKKIALYVRRGAMSYLRQQYKVVGLVFLVLVILFSIMAFGFGVQNKWVPVAFLTGGFFSGLSGYLGMKTATYASARTANAARTSLNRGLRIAFRSGAVMGLVVVGLGLLDISFWYLLLNAVIPAEAMNPAHKLCVITTTMLTFGMGASTQALFARVGGGIYTKAADVGADLVGKVEAGIPEDDPRNPATIADNVGDNVGDVAGMGADLYESYCGSILATSALGAAAFMGAGETDMQMKAVIAPMLIAAVGILLSIIGIFSVRTREDAKMKDLLKSLSFGTNLSSVLIVFATFGILWALKLENWAFIGGSVIVGLLVGIVIGRSTEYYTSQSYRPTQRLSESGKTGPATVIISGIGLGMISTAVPVIAVVAGIILSYLFASGFDLSNVTLGLYGIGIAAVGMLSTLGITLATDAYGPIADNAGGNAEMSGLGEEVRKRTDALDSLGNTTAATGKGFAIGSAALTGLALLASYMEEIRIGLTRIGETVLEFADGTSVLISEATFTDFMRYYDITLMNPKVLSGMFIGSMMAFLFCGLTMNAVGRAAAHMVEEVRRQFREIKGILTGESEPDYERCVAISTQGAQREMVFPSLLAIVAPIATGLIFGVSGVVGLLIGGLSTGFVLAIFMANAGGAWDNAKKYVEEGNFGGKHSEVHKATVVGDTVGDPFKDTSGPSLNILIKLMSMVAIVMAGLTVAWSLL
;
A
#
# COMPACT_ATOMS: atom_id res chain seq x y z
N MET A 1 -29.05 2.59 19.94
CA MET A 1 -28.98 2.39 18.49
C MET A 1 -27.51 2.35 18.01
N THR A 2 -26.68 3.29 18.39
CA THR A 2 -25.25 3.36 18.01
C THR A 2 -24.46 2.10 18.40
N ASN A 3 -24.63 1.60 19.63
CA ASN A 3 -24.01 0.35 20.07
C ASN A 3 -24.46 -0.89 19.28
N ALA A 4 -25.71 -0.92 18.80
CA ALA A 4 -26.20 -2.03 17.98
C ALA A 4 -25.62 -1.99 16.56
N LEU A 5 -25.48 -0.80 15.98
CA LEU A 5 -24.87 -0.61 14.66
C LEU A 5 -23.38 -0.97 14.66
N PHE A 6 -22.66 -0.72 15.76
CA PHE A 6 -21.24 -1.09 15.86
C PHE A 6 -20.98 -2.57 15.59
N TRP A 7 -21.90 -3.47 15.98
CA TRP A 7 -21.73 -4.91 15.75
C TRP A 7 -21.66 -5.30 14.28
N LEU A 8 -22.10 -4.41 13.37
CA LEU A 8 -21.87 -4.62 11.92
C LEU A 8 -20.39 -4.69 11.59
N VAL A 9 -19.51 -3.99 12.35
CA VAL A 9 -18.07 -3.93 12.11
C VAL A 9 -17.41 -5.30 12.29
N PRO A 10 -17.46 -5.96 13.46
CA PRO A 10 -16.87 -7.29 13.62
C PRO A 10 -17.60 -8.37 12.80
N ILE A 11 -18.92 -8.25 12.56
CA ILE A 11 -19.67 -9.20 11.75
C ILE A 11 -19.17 -9.14 10.29
N SER A 12 -19.02 -7.96 9.71
CA SER A 12 -18.50 -7.80 8.35
C SER A 12 -17.08 -8.32 8.20
N SER A 13 -16.24 -8.09 9.21
CA SER A 13 -14.88 -8.63 9.29
C SER A 13 -14.85 -10.16 9.23
N VAL A 14 -15.65 -10.81 10.08
CA VAL A 14 -15.76 -12.28 10.09
C VAL A 14 -16.31 -12.81 8.77
N LEU A 15 -17.33 -12.15 8.20
CA LEU A 15 -17.87 -12.52 6.89
C LEU A 15 -16.81 -12.43 5.78
N ALA A 16 -15.98 -11.37 5.77
CA ALA A 16 -14.88 -11.24 4.81
C ALA A 16 -13.93 -12.45 4.91
N LEU A 17 -13.53 -12.84 6.11
CA LEU A 17 -12.63 -13.97 6.34
C LEU A 17 -13.29 -15.32 5.96
N LEU A 18 -14.59 -15.49 6.21
CA LEU A 18 -15.33 -16.67 5.80
C LEU A 18 -15.42 -16.79 4.26
N PHE A 19 -15.66 -15.68 3.55
CA PHE A 19 -15.66 -15.68 2.09
C PHE A 19 -14.25 -15.86 1.51
N ALA A 20 -13.22 -15.31 2.13
CA ALA A 20 -11.83 -15.57 1.77
C ALA A 20 -11.51 -17.06 1.87
N TRP A 21 -11.90 -17.70 2.98
CA TRP A 21 -11.74 -19.14 3.17
C TRP A 21 -12.56 -19.97 2.18
N TYR A 22 -13.78 -19.54 1.84
CA TYR A 22 -14.61 -20.16 0.83
C TYR A 22 -13.93 -20.15 -0.56
N PHE A 23 -13.41 -19.01 -1.00
CA PHE A 23 -12.68 -18.90 -2.27
C PHE A 23 -11.38 -19.68 -2.25
N TYR A 24 -10.63 -19.66 -1.16
CA TYR A 24 -9.44 -20.50 -1.01
C TYR A 24 -9.76 -21.99 -1.11
N LYS A 25 -10.81 -22.46 -0.45
CA LYS A 25 -11.27 -23.86 -0.60
C LYS A 25 -11.69 -24.20 -2.04
N GLN A 26 -12.35 -23.29 -2.74
CA GLN A 26 -12.67 -23.48 -4.14
C GLN A 26 -11.42 -23.61 -5.01
N LEU A 27 -10.42 -22.73 -4.78
CA LEU A 27 -9.13 -22.80 -5.46
C LEU A 27 -8.47 -24.18 -5.26
N MET A 28 -8.41 -24.66 -4.02
CA MET A 28 -7.75 -25.93 -3.69
C MET A 28 -8.44 -27.17 -4.27
N LYS A 29 -9.69 -27.06 -4.72
CA LYS A 29 -10.40 -28.14 -5.44
C LYS A 29 -10.02 -28.23 -6.93
N THR A 30 -9.39 -27.20 -7.49
CA THR A 30 -8.95 -27.19 -8.88
C THR A 30 -7.61 -27.89 -9.02
N ASP A 31 -7.41 -28.61 -10.14
CA ASP A 31 -6.16 -29.32 -10.39
C ASP A 31 -5.02 -28.37 -10.78
N GLU A 32 -3.82 -28.65 -10.31
CA GLU A 32 -2.60 -27.90 -10.65
C GLU A 32 -2.05 -28.23 -12.05
N GLY A 33 -2.55 -29.27 -12.69
CA GLY A 33 -2.15 -29.68 -14.02
C GLY A 33 -1.09 -30.77 -14.05
N THR A 34 -0.18 -30.70 -15.02
CA THR A 34 0.81 -31.77 -15.30
C THR A 34 1.85 -31.91 -14.15
N PRO A 35 2.57 -33.05 -14.08
CA PRO A 35 3.66 -33.22 -13.10
C PRO A 35 4.72 -32.12 -13.18
N GLN A 36 5.04 -31.61 -14.38
CA GLN A 36 6.00 -30.52 -14.57
C GLN A 36 5.47 -29.20 -13.98
N MET A 37 4.20 -28.86 -14.22
CA MET A 37 3.55 -27.69 -13.62
C MET A 37 3.60 -27.72 -12.09
N LYS A 38 3.33 -28.89 -11.51
CA LYS A 38 3.39 -29.12 -10.05
C LYS A 38 4.80 -28.95 -9.50
N LYS A 39 5.82 -29.43 -10.24
CA LYS A 39 7.25 -29.31 -9.86
C LYS A 39 7.65 -27.83 -9.82
N ILE A 40 7.34 -27.07 -10.86
CA ILE A 40 7.64 -25.63 -10.94
C ILE A 40 6.94 -24.86 -9.82
N ALA A 41 5.63 -25.08 -9.65
CA ALA A 41 4.86 -24.46 -8.57
C ALA A 41 5.42 -24.79 -7.17
N LEU A 42 5.99 -25.98 -6.99
CA LEU A 42 6.65 -26.37 -5.74
C LEU A 42 7.94 -25.59 -5.51
N TYR A 43 8.75 -25.36 -6.54
CA TYR A 43 9.96 -24.53 -6.44
C TYR A 43 9.61 -23.10 -6.03
N VAL A 44 8.62 -22.48 -6.68
CA VAL A 44 8.15 -21.13 -6.36
C VAL A 44 7.62 -21.07 -4.92
N ARG A 45 6.80 -22.03 -4.48
CA ARG A 45 6.29 -22.09 -3.10
C ARG A 45 7.40 -22.21 -2.06
N ARG A 46 8.39 -23.09 -2.29
CA ARG A 46 9.53 -23.26 -1.37
C ARG A 46 10.37 -22.02 -1.30
N GLY A 47 10.66 -21.37 -2.43
CA GLY A 47 11.39 -20.12 -2.51
C GLY A 47 10.68 -18.99 -1.74
N ALA A 48 9.40 -18.77 -2.00
CA ALA A 48 8.60 -17.75 -1.33
C ALA A 48 8.50 -17.98 0.18
N MET A 49 8.30 -19.21 0.62
CA MET A 49 8.27 -19.56 2.05
C MET A 49 9.64 -19.40 2.72
N SER A 50 10.73 -19.73 2.02
CA SER A 50 12.09 -19.51 2.51
C SER A 50 12.39 -18.03 2.72
N TYR A 51 12.04 -17.20 1.74
CA TYR A 51 12.17 -15.76 1.83
C TYR A 51 11.40 -15.19 3.03
N LEU A 52 10.11 -15.48 3.17
CA LEU A 52 9.30 -14.95 4.28
C LEU A 52 9.82 -15.37 5.65
N ARG A 53 10.29 -16.61 5.80
CA ARG A 53 10.92 -17.05 7.07
C ARG A 53 12.12 -16.22 7.44
N GLN A 54 12.97 -15.86 6.48
CA GLN A 54 14.15 -15.02 6.74
C GLN A 54 13.71 -13.57 7.02
N GLN A 55 12.79 -13.04 6.24
CA GLN A 55 12.27 -11.68 6.44
C GLN A 55 11.66 -11.52 7.84
N TYR A 56 10.81 -12.45 8.26
CA TYR A 56 10.15 -12.36 9.58
C TYR A 56 11.15 -12.52 10.75
N LYS A 57 12.30 -13.17 10.56
CA LYS A 57 13.37 -13.17 11.56
C LYS A 57 13.99 -11.78 11.71
N VAL A 58 14.32 -11.12 10.60
CA VAL A 58 14.90 -9.77 10.63
C VAL A 58 13.91 -8.77 11.21
N VAL A 59 12.67 -8.79 10.70
CA VAL A 59 11.61 -7.90 11.19
C VAL A 59 11.29 -8.17 12.66
N GLY A 60 11.24 -9.43 13.08
CA GLY A 60 11.02 -9.82 14.48
C GLY A 60 12.07 -9.26 15.42
N LEU A 61 13.34 -9.20 14.99
CA LEU A 61 14.40 -8.56 15.77
C LEU A 61 14.16 -7.04 15.91
N VAL A 62 13.79 -6.37 14.83
CA VAL A 62 13.46 -4.94 14.86
C VAL A 62 12.26 -4.69 15.78
N PHE A 63 11.22 -5.51 15.67
CA PHE A 63 10.04 -5.44 16.55
C PHE A 63 10.40 -5.62 18.02
N LEU A 64 11.25 -6.58 18.33
CA LEU A 64 11.73 -6.80 19.71
C LEU A 64 12.41 -5.54 20.27
N VAL A 65 13.29 -4.91 19.49
CA VAL A 65 14.00 -3.69 19.91
C VAL A 65 13.01 -2.53 20.13
N LEU A 66 12.06 -2.33 19.20
CA LEU A 66 11.06 -1.27 19.32
C LEU A 66 10.10 -1.50 20.49
N VAL A 67 9.67 -2.75 20.74
CA VAL A 67 8.81 -3.08 21.89
C VAL A 67 9.52 -2.81 23.21
N ILE A 68 10.81 -3.12 23.32
CA ILE A 68 11.60 -2.79 24.50
C ILE A 68 11.67 -1.27 24.69
N LEU A 69 11.93 -0.51 23.62
CA LEU A 69 11.96 0.94 23.66
C LEU A 69 10.61 1.51 24.12
N PHE A 70 9.50 1.07 23.52
CA PHE A 70 8.15 1.53 23.89
C PHE A 70 7.77 1.11 25.32
N SER A 71 8.22 -0.05 25.77
CA SER A 71 7.99 -0.49 27.15
C SER A 71 8.75 0.40 28.15
N ILE A 72 9.97 0.79 27.84
CA ILE A 72 10.74 1.74 28.67
C ILE A 72 10.04 3.10 28.69
N MET A 73 9.55 3.61 27.55
CA MET A 73 8.82 4.87 27.47
C MET A 73 7.51 4.83 28.24
N ALA A 74 6.77 3.71 28.17
CA ALA A 74 5.45 3.56 28.81
C ALA A 74 5.53 3.30 30.32
N PHE A 75 6.44 2.41 30.76
CA PHE A 75 6.52 1.96 32.14
C PHE A 75 7.67 2.60 32.91
N GLY A 76 8.77 2.99 32.24
CA GLY A 76 9.93 3.65 32.87
C GLY A 76 9.76 5.14 32.98
N PHE A 77 9.51 5.82 31.87
CA PHE A 77 9.41 7.30 31.85
C PHE A 77 7.97 7.82 31.96
N GLY A 78 6.95 6.98 31.75
CA GLY A 78 5.54 7.40 31.80
C GLY A 78 5.11 8.37 30.69
N VAL A 79 5.93 8.57 29.65
CA VAL A 79 5.66 9.49 28.54
C VAL A 79 4.79 8.87 27.45
N GLN A 80 4.46 7.58 27.57
CA GLN A 80 3.68 6.84 26.58
C GLN A 80 2.58 6.00 27.24
N ASN A 81 1.53 5.69 26.45
CA ASN A 81 0.44 4.83 26.92
C ASN A 81 0.93 3.38 27.09
N LYS A 82 0.50 2.74 28.20
CA LYS A 82 0.89 1.36 28.56
C LYS A 82 0.47 0.29 27.55
N TRP A 83 -0.53 0.57 26.70
CA TRP A 83 -1.01 -0.35 25.67
C TRP A 83 -0.21 -0.31 24.38
N VAL A 84 0.63 0.71 24.17
CA VAL A 84 1.39 0.91 22.92
C VAL A 84 2.27 -0.28 22.55
N PRO A 85 3.06 -0.88 23.47
CA PRO A 85 3.90 -2.02 23.09
C PRO A 85 3.08 -3.20 22.54
N VAL A 86 1.91 -3.47 23.12
CA VAL A 86 1.04 -4.57 22.69
C VAL A 86 0.32 -4.22 21.39
N ALA A 87 -0.19 -3.00 21.25
CA ALA A 87 -0.83 -2.52 20.03
C ALA A 87 0.11 -2.56 18.84
N PHE A 88 1.35 -2.11 19.03
CA PHE A 88 2.41 -2.20 18.01
C PHE A 88 2.64 -3.64 17.52
N LEU A 89 2.70 -4.62 18.44
CA LEU A 89 2.86 -6.03 18.08
C LEU A 89 1.68 -6.58 17.29
N THR A 90 0.45 -6.27 17.68
CA THR A 90 -0.75 -6.79 16.97
C THR A 90 -0.83 -6.24 15.56
N GLY A 91 -0.59 -4.93 15.37
CA GLY A 91 -0.58 -4.32 14.04
C GLY A 91 0.44 -4.95 13.10
N GLY A 92 1.67 -5.17 13.59
CA GLY A 92 2.70 -5.86 12.82
C GLY A 92 2.36 -7.32 12.52
N PHE A 93 1.79 -8.03 13.49
CA PHE A 93 1.36 -9.42 13.31
C PHE A 93 0.27 -9.56 12.24
N PHE A 94 -0.81 -8.78 12.31
CA PHE A 94 -1.89 -8.89 11.34
C PHE A 94 -1.50 -8.38 9.95
N SER A 95 -0.65 -7.35 9.86
CA SER A 95 -0.07 -6.90 8.59
C SER A 95 0.77 -8.01 7.94
N GLY A 96 1.68 -8.63 8.70
CA GLY A 96 2.47 -9.76 8.23
C GLY A 96 1.63 -10.99 7.88
N LEU A 97 0.59 -11.29 8.66
CA LEU A 97 -0.33 -12.40 8.41
C LEU A 97 -1.12 -12.18 7.11
N SER A 98 -1.54 -10.95 6.82
CA SER A 98 -2.26 -10.63 5.57
C SER A 98 -1.37 -10.88 4.35
N GLY A 99 -0.13 -10.42 4.38
CA GLY A 99 0.86 -10.69 3.32
C GLY A 99 1.16 -12.18 3.16
N TYR A 100 1.33 -12.91 4.26
CA TYR A 100 1.54 -14.36 4.24
C TYR A 100 0.39 -15.14 3.59
N LEU A 101 -0.86 -14.86 4.00
CA LEU A 101 -2.03 -15.55 3.47
C LEU A 101 -2.27 -15.21 1.99
N GLY A 102 -2.04 -13.96 1.59
CA GLY A 102 -2.10 -13.53 0.20
C GLY A 102 -1.07 -14.28 -0.66
N MET A 103 0.21 -14.22 -0.29
CA MET A 103 1.30 -14.91 -0.98
C MET A 103 1.06 -16.42 -1.05
N LYS A 104 0.67 -17.05 0.05
CA LYS A 104 0.34 -18.47 0.07
C LYS A 104 -0.74 -18.81 -0.94
N THR A 105 -1.79 -18.01 -1.02
CA THR A 105 -2.87 -18.21 -1.99
C THR A 105 -2.37 -18.03 -3.41
N ALA A 106 -1.60 -16.99 -3.70
CA ALA A 106 -1.05 -16.72 -5.02
C ALA A 106 -0.15 -17.86 -5.53
N THR A 107 0.74 -18.38 -4.68
CA THR A 107 1.62 -19.51 -5.04
C THR A 107 0.88 -20.83 -5.31
N TYR A 108 -0.34 -20.98 -4.78
CA TYR A 108 -1.22 -22.11 -5.14
C TYR A 108 -2.09 -21.81 -6.36
N ALA A 109 -2.30 -20.53 -6.69
CA ALA A 109 -3.20 -20.13 -7.77
C ALA A 109 -2.53 -20.16 -9.14
N SER A 110 -1.24 -19.82 -9.25
CA SER A 110 -0.55 -19.63 -10.53
C SER A 110 -0.61 -20.85 -11.45
N ALA A 111 -0.18 -22.04 -10.99
CA ALA A 111 -0.26 -23.27 -11.78
C ALA A 111 -1.71 -23.67 -12.10
N ARG A 112 -2.65 -23.46 -11.17
CA ARG A 112 -4.08 -23.71 -11.39
C ARG A 112 -4.68 -22.79 -12.43
N THR A 113 -4.24 -21.53 -12.46
CA THR A 113 -4.61 -20.56 -13.49
C THR A 113 -4.09 -20.97 -14.85
N ALA A 114 -2.80 -21.36 -14.95
CA ALA A 114 -2.20 -21.87 -16.17
C ALA A 114 -2.94 -23.12 -16.69
N ASN A 115 -3.24 -24.07 -15.82
CA ASN A 115 -3.97 -25.27 -16.17
C ASN A 115 -5.41 -24.97 -16.66
N ALA A 116 -6.09 -24.01 -16.04
CA ALA A 116 -7.42 -23.57 -16.47
C ALA A 116 -7.37 -22.83 -17.81
N ALA A 117 -6.31 -22.05 -18.08
CA ALA A 117 -6.09 -21.38 -19.36
C ALA A 117 -5.90 -22.35 -20.53
N ARG A 118 -5.51 -23.61 -20.29
CA ARG A 118 -5.52 -24.67 -21.31
C ARG A 118 -6.91 -24.89 -21.90
N THR A 119 -7.95 -24.70 -21.11
CA THR A 119 -9.33 -24.90 -21.55
C THR A 119 -9.94 -23.61 -22.13
N SER A 120 -9.89 -22.51 -21.38
CA SER A 120 -10.40 -21.22 -21.85
C SER A 120 -9.78 -20.04 -21.08
N LEU A 121 -9.72 -18.88 -21.73
CA LEU A 121 -9.26 -17.63 -21.13
C LEU A 121 -10.11 -17.25 -19.91
N ASN A 122 -11.43 -17.42 -20.00
CA ASN A 122 -12.36 -17.09 -18.92
C ASN A 122 -12.17 -17.96 -17.66
N ARG A 123 -11.85 -19.26 -17.83
CA ARG A 123 -11.55 -20.11 -16.68
C ARG A 123 -10.28 -19.69 -15.98
N GLY A 124 -9.23 -19.33 -16.73
CA GLY A 124 -7.99 -18.74 -16.18
C GLY A 124 -8.29 -17.49 -15.39
N LEU A 125 -8.99 -16.51 -15.97
CA LEU A 125 -9.39 -15.29 -15.28
C LEU A 125 -10.16 -15.56 -14.00
N ARG A 126 -11.13 -16.45 -14.03
CA ARG A 126 -11.98 -16.75 -12.86
C ARG A 126 -11.17 -17.30 -11.69
N ILE A 127 -10.18 -18.16 -11.96
CA ILE A 127 -9.31 -18.71 -10.90
C ILE A 127 -8.39 -17.62 -10.37
N ALA A 128 -7.70 -16.89 -11.23
CA ALA A 128 -6.78 -15.83 -10.83
C ALA A 128 -7.49 -14.72 -10.04
N PHE A 129 -8.63 -14.20 -10.54
CA PHE A 129 -9.40 -13.15 -9.88
C PHE A 129 -9.98 -13.60 -8.53
N ARG A 130 -10.54 -14.80 -8.42
CA ARG A 130 -11.04 -15.31 -7.13
C ARG A 130 -9.92 -15.55 -6.13
N SER A 131 -8.74 -15.93 -6.60
CA SER A 131 -7.55 -16.04 -5.75
C SER A 131 -7.05 -14.67 -5.27
N GLY A 132 -7.08 -13.66 -6.14
CA GLY A 132 -6.86 -12.27 -5.75
C GLY A 132 -7.89 -11.77 -4.73
N ALA A 133 -9.17 -12.18 -4.89
CA ALA A 133 -10.24 -11.86 -3.94
C ALA A 133 -10.00 -12.45 -2.53
N VAL A 134 -9.31 -13.59 -2.42
CA VAL A 134 -8.89 -14.10 -1.09
C VAL A 134 -8.01 -13.07 -0.40
N MET A 135 -7.02 -12.53 -1.11
CA MET A 135 -6.12 -11.52 -0.55
C MET A 135 -6.88 -10.24 -0.16
N GLY A 136 -7.71 -9.72 -1.07
CA GLY A 136 -8.51 -8.52 -0.78
C GLY A 136 -9.38 -8.66 0.48
N LEU A 137 -10.09 -9.77 0.59
CA LEU A 137 -10.97 -10.05 1.75
C LEU A 137 -10.19 -10.36 3.04
N VAL A 138 -9.01 -10.97 2.95
CA VAL A 138 -8.13 -11.19 4.11
C VAL A 138 -7.64 -9.85 4.65
N VAL A 139 -7.16 -8.95 3.79
CA VAL A 139 -6.63 -7.63 4.19
C VAL A 139 -7.70 -6.82 4.90
N VAL A 140 -8.87 -6.62 4.27
CA VAL A 140 -9.94 -5.81 4.88
C VAL A 140 -10.58 -6.50 6.08
N GLY A 141 -10.68 -7.84 6.06
CA GLY A 141 -11.23 -8.62 7.16
C GLY A 141 -10.34 -8.58 8.40
N LEU A 142 -9.04 -8.84 8.27
CA LEU A 142 -8.10 -8.77 9.39
C LEU A 142 -7.95 -7.34 9.92
N GLY A 143 -7.93 -6.34 9.03
CA GLY A 143 -7.84 -4.94 9.42
C GLY A 143 -9.01 -4.50 10.28
N LEU A 144 -10.23 -4.79 9.83
CA LEU A 144 -11.42 -4.40 10.58
C LEU A 144 -11.61 -5.25 11.85
N LEU A 145 -11.12 -6.50 11.85
CA LEU A 145 -11.10 -7.34 13.04
C LEU A 145 -10.20 -6.74 14.14
N ASP A 146 -8.97 -6.33 13.77
CA ASP A 146 -8.01 -5.74 14.70
C ASP A 146 -8.55 -4.40 15.26
N ILE A 147 -9.10 -3.54 14.41
CA ILE A 147 -9.76 -2.29 14.81
C ILE A 147 -10.89 -2.55 15.81
N SER A 148 -11.81 -3.48 15.50
CA SER A 148 -12.95 -3.77 16.37
C SER A 148 -12.51 -4.41 17.69
N PHE A 149 -11.51 -5.27 17.68
CA PHE A 149 -10.93 -5.86 18.88
C PHE A 149 -10.36 -4.79 19.81
N TRP A 150 -9.51 -3.91 19.30
CA TRP A 150 -8.92 -2.84 20.09
C TRP A 150 -9.95 -1.85 20.63
N TYR A 151 -10.93 -1.47 19.81
CA TYR A 151 -12.01 -0.60 20.27
C TYR A 151 -12.78 -1.21 21.44
N LEU A 152 -13.19 -2.47 21.33
CA LEU A 152 -13.92 -3.18 22.39
C LEU A 152 -13.07 -3.36 23.66
N LEU A 153 -11.80 -3.77 23.48
CA LEU A 153 -10.87 -3.97 24.59
C LEU A 153 -10.64 -2.67 25.37
N LEU A 154 -10.26 -1.61 24.68
CA LEU A 154 -9.95 -0.33 25.32
C LEU A 154 -11.19 0.31 25.95
N ASN A 155 -12.34 0.19 25.29
CA ASN A 155 -13.59 0.68 25.86
C ASN A 155 -13.98 -0.05 27.16
N ALA A 156 -13.67 -1.35 27.27
CA ALA A 156 -13.92 -2.13 28.48
C ALA A 156 -12.91 -1.86 29.61
N VAL A 157 -11.63 -1.62 29.27
CA VAL A 157 -10.55 -1.53 30.25
C VAL A 157 -10.31 -0.11 30.74
N ILE A 158 -10.52 0.91 29.89
CA ILE A 158 -10.39 2.31 30.32
C ILE A 158 -11.63 2.72 31.10
N PRO A 159 -11.52 3.05 32.41
CA PRO A 159 -12.67 3.36 33.24
C PRO A 159 -13.30 4.71 32.83
N ALA A 160 -14.64 4.73 32.78
CA ALA A 160 -15.40 5.95 32.48
C ALA A 160 -15.36 6.95 33.66
N GLU A 161 -15.21 6.46 34.88
CA GLU A 161 -15.31 7.27 36.12
C GLU A 161 -14.06 8.09 36.42
N ALA A 162 -12.89 7.70 35.86
CA ALA A 162 -11.61 8.39 36.08
C ALA A 162 -11.33 9.50 35.06
N MET A 163 -12.14 9.63 34.01
CA MET A 163 -11.96 10.58 32.91
C MET A 163 -13.29 11.15 32.45
N ASN A 164 -13.31 12.41 31.97
CA ASN A 164 -14.43 12.93 31.20
C ASN A 164 -14.74 11.95 30.02
N PRO A 165 -16.00 11.51 29.82
CA PRO A 165 -16.34 10.58 28.74
C PRO A 165 -15.87 11.02 27.35
N ALA A 166 -15.87 12.31 27.06
CA ALA A 166 -15.33 12.86 25.81
C ALA A 166 -13.81 12.63 25.68
N HIS A 167 -13.07 12.81 26.77
CA HIS A 167 -11.62 12.56 26.78
C HIS A 167 -11.28 11.06 26.67
N LYS A 168 -12.12 10.18 27.22
CA LYS A 168 -11.96 8.73 27.10
C LYS A 168 -11.91 8.29 25.63
N LEU A 169 -12.80 8.78 24.75
CA LEU A 169 -12.83 8.42 23.34
C LEU A 169 -11.58 8.91 22.59
N CYS A 170 -11.08 10.09 22.92
CA CYS A 170 -9.80 10.57 22.37
C CYS A 170 -8.64 9.65 22.76
N VAL A 171 -8.55 9.25 24.03
CA VAL A 171 -7.50 8.32 24.49
C VAL A 171 -7.63 6.95 23.83
N ILE A 172 -8.83 6.43 23.65
CA ILE A 172 -9.06 5.15 22.96
C ILE A 172 -8.58 5.24 21.52
N THR A 173 -9.02 6.23 20.76
CA THR A 173 -8.73 6.34 19.33
C THR A 173 -7.25 6.62 19.06
N THR A 174 -6.59 7.45 19.85
CA THR A 174 -5.15 7.70 19.72
C THR A 174 -4.32 6.48 20.15
N THR A 175 -4.74 5.75 21.18
CA THR A 175 -4.11 4.48 21.53
C THR A 175 -4.24 3.46 20.41
N MET A 176 -5.40 3.39 19.76
CA MET A 176 -5.62 2.52 18.60
C MET A 176 -4.71 2.91 17.43
N LEU A 177 -4.44 4.19 17.18
CA LEU A 177 -3.49 4.62 16.15
C LEU A 177 -2.11 3.98 16.29
N THR A 178 -1.70 3.64 17.50
CA THR A 178 -0.35 3.09 17.72
C THR A 178 -0.16 1.68 17.14
N PHE A 179 -1.20 0.88 16.95
CA PHE A 179 -1.06 -0.37 16.21
C PHE A 179 -0.76 -0.11 14.72
N GLY A 180 -1.22 1.03 14.18
CA GLY A 180 -0.87 1.46 12.83
C GLY A 180 0.64 1.56 12.62
N MET A 181 1.43 1.98 13.62
CA MET A 181 2.88 2.00 13.51
C MET A 181 3.46 0.58 13.33
N GLY A 182 2.94 -0.42 14.05
CA GLY A 182 3.36 -1.81 13.85
C GLY A 182 3.04 -2.31 12.44
N ALA A 183 1.83 -2.01 11.95
CA ALA A 183 1.42 -2.34 10.60
C ALA A 183 2.30 -1.64 9.55
N SER A 184 2.57 -0.33 9.70
CA SER A 184 3.43 0.44 8.80
C SER A 184 4.89 -0.05 8.79
N THR A 185 5.43 -0.40 9.96
CA THR A 185 6.78 -0.96 10.07
C THR A 185 6.88 -2.29 9.32
N GLN A 186 5.95 -3.21 9.57
CA GLN A 186 5.89 -4.49 8.84
C GLN A 186 5.72 -4.29 7.34
N ALA A 187 4.83 -3.38 6.92
CA ALA A 187 4.58 -3.07 5.53
C ALA A 187 5.81 -2.52 4.82
N LEU A 188 6.56 -1.61 5.45
CA LEU A 188 7.76 -1.03 4.85
C LEU A 188 8.84 -2.10 4.63
N PHE A 189 9.13 -2.93 5.64
CA PHE A 189 10.09 -4.02 5.49
C PHE A 189 9.64 -5.03 4.42
N ALA A 190 8.35 -5.37 4.37
CA ALA A 190 7.81 -6.27 3.37
C ALA A 190 7.92 -5.69 1.95
N ARG A 191 7.60 -4.41 1.78
CA ARG A 191 7.60 -3.76 0.46
C ARG A 191 9.00 -3.48 -0.05
N VAL A 192 9.89 -2.95 0.80
CA VAL A 192 11.29 -2.69 0.44
C VAL A 192 12.04 -4.01 0.20
N GLY A 193 11.94 -4.96 1.12
CA GLY A 193 12.61 -6.24 0.99
C GLY A 193 12.09 -7.06 -0.19
N GLY A 194 10.76 -7.14 -0.36
CA GLY A 194 10.13 -7.81 -1.50
C GLY A 194 10.51 -7.18 -2.82
N GLY A 195 10.45 -5.85 -2.92
CA GLY A 195 10.83 -5.11 -4.14
C GLY A 195 12.31 -5.28 -4.51
N ILE A 196 13.23 -5.24 -3.54
CA ILE A 196 14.66 -5.51 -3.79
C ILE A 196 14.86 -6.95 -4.28
N TYR A 197 14.17 -7.90 -3.66
CA TYR A 197 14.22 -9.32 -4.06
C TYR A 197 13.77 -9.50 -5.51
N THR A 198 12.55 -9.04 -5.82
CA THR A 198 11.92 -9.18 -7.14
C THR A 198 12.80 -8.57 -8.21
N LYS A 199 13.22 -7.32 -8.03
CA LYS A 199 13.96 -6.61 -9.07
C LYS A 199 15.41 -7.07 -9.20
N ALA A 200 16.00 -7.64 -8.17
CA ALA A 200 17.29 -8.32 -8.31
C ALA A 200 17.19 -9.59 -9.17
N ALA A 201 16.11 -10.35 -9.02
CA ALA A 201 15.87 -11.55 -9.81
C ALA A 201 15.51 -11.23 -11.26
N ASP A 202 14.60 -10.28 -11.46
CA ASP A 202 14.11 -9.81 -12.76
C ASP A 202 15.26 -9.22 -13.61
N VAL A 203 16.06 -8.29 -13.06
CA VAL A 203 17.25 -7.76 -13.77
C VAL A 203 18.23 -8.88 -14.14
N GLY A 204 18.42 -9.87 -13.26
CA GLY A 204 19.27 -11.04 -13.57
C GLY A 204 18.70 -11.90 -14.70
N ALA A 205 17.38 -12.13 -14.68
CA ALA A 205 16.70 -12.90 -15.70
C ALA A 205 16.70 -12.18 -17.06
N ASP A 206 16.36 -10.89 -17.05
CA ASP A 206 16.22 -10.09 -18.27
C ASP A 206 17.56 -9.74 -18.92
N LEU A 207 18.47 -9.16 -18.15
CA LEU A 207 19.74 -8.69 -18.71
C LEU A 207 20.58 -9.84 -19.24
N VAL A 208 20.74 -10.91 -18.49
CA VAL A 208 21.59 -12.03 -18.90
C VAL A 208 20.82 -13.01 -19.79
N GLY A 209 19.57 -13.33 -19.47
CA GLY A 209 18.77 -14.28 -20.25
C GLY A 209 18.31 -13.70 -21.59
N LYS A 210 17.57 -12.60 -21.57
CA LYS A 210 16.99 -12.02 -22.80
C LYS A 210 18.01 -11.26 -23.65
N VAL A 211 18.85 -10.40 -23.02
CA VAL A 211 19.73 -9.51 -23.77
C VAL A 211 21.06 -10.20 -24.15
N GLU A 212 21.72 -10.88 -23.21
CA GLU A 212 23.03 -11.49 -23.45
C GLU A 212 22.92 -12.87 -24.11
N ALA A 213 22.09 -13.77 -23.56
CA ALA A 213 21.93 -15.15 -24.03
C ALA A 213 20.90 -15.30 -25.16
N GLY A 214 20.01 -14.32 -25.34
CA GLY A 214 18.98 -14.33 -26.38
C GLY A 214 17.90 -15.42 -26.21
N ILE A 215 17.69 -15.92 -24.98
CA ILE A 215 16.65 -16.90 -24.68
C ILE A 215 15.32 -16.18 -24.37
N PRO A 216 14.18 -16.84 -24.64
CA PRO A 216 12.85 -16.26 -24.34
C PRO A 216 12.66 -15.92 -22.87
N GLU A 217 11.66 -15.08 -22.60
CA GLU A 217 11.15 -14.81 -21.24
C GLU A 217 10.59 -16.11 -20.64
N ASP A 218 10.78 -16.30 -19.34
CA ASP A 218 10.36 -17.49 -18.59
C ASP A 218 10.96 -18.83 -19.09
N ASP A 219 12.02 -18.79 -19.87
CA ASP A 219 12.66 -20.01 -20.37
C ASP A 219 13.22 -20.85 -19.20
N PRO A 220 12.94 -22.17 -19.12
CA PRO A 220 13.45 -23.01 -18.05
C PRO A 220 14.97 -23.13 -18.01
N ARG A 221 15.68 -22.74 -19.07
CA ARG A 221 17.16 -22.68 -19.10
C ARG A 221 17.73 -21.50 -18.33
N ASN A 222 16.90 -20.48 -18.04
CA ASN A 222 17.36 -19.31 -17.30
C ASN A 222 17.36 -19.59 -15.79
N PRO A 223 18.52 -19.55 -15.10
CA PRO A 223 18.61 -19.84 -13.67
C PRO A 223 17.79 -18.91 -12.77
N ALA A 224 17.54 -17.66 -13.21
CA ALA A 224 16.84 -16.67 -12.43
C ALA A 224 15.32 -16.75 -12.54
N THR A 225 14.75 -17.47 -13.49
CA THR A 225 13.28 -17.50 -13.74
C THR A 225 12.47 -17.93 -12.50
N ILE A 226 12.92 -18.92 -11.75
CA ILE A 226 12.20 -19.30 -10.49
C ILE A 226 12.35 -18.22 -9.43
N ALA A 227 13.50 -17.55 -9.32
CA ALA A 227 13.69 -16.47 -8.38
C ALA A 227 12.80 -15.27 -8.74
N ASP A 228 12.63 -14.98 -10.01
CA ASP A 228 11.75 -13.95 -10.53
C ASP A 228 10.28 -14.24 -10.18
N ASN A 229 9.76 -15.41 -10.53
CA ASN A 229 8.43 -15.87 -10.13
C ASN A 229 8.21 -15.86 -8.60
N VAL A 230 9.23 -16.15 -7.79
CA VAL A 230 9.17 -16.00 -6.33
C VAL A 230 9.03 -14.52 -5.97
N GLY A 231 9.75 -13.65 -6.67
CA GLY A 231 9.75 -12.22 -6.49
C GLY A 231 8.36 -11.61 -6.55
N ASP A 232 7.60 -11.89 -7.60
CA ASP A 232 6.22 -11.40 -7.76
C ASP A 232 5.34 -11.78 -6.57
N ASN A 233 5.49 -13.00 -6.05
CA ASN A 233 4.73 -13.45 -4.90
C ASN A 233 5.14 -12.73 -3.60
N VAL A 234 6.40 -12.44 -3.39
CA VAL A 234 6.87 -11.82 -2.14
C VAL A 234 6.87 -10.29 -2.20
N GLY A 235 7.15 -9.70 -3.36
CA GLY A 235 7.14 -8.25 -3.58
C GLY A 235 5.76 -7.71 -3.85
N ASP A 236 5.12 -8.22 -4.91
CA ASP A 236 3.87 -7.65 -5.38
C ASP A 236 2.62 -8.23 -4.71
N VAL A 237 2.67 -9.44 -4.15
CA VAL A 237 1.54 -9.96 -3.37
C VAL A 237 1.74 -9.72 -1.88
N ALA A 238 2.78 -10.27 -1.25
CA ALA A 238 2.94 -10.15 0.20
C ALA A 238 3.24 -8.71 0.64
N GLY A 239 4.11 -7.98 -0.10
CA GLY A 239 4.44 -6.59 0.18
C GLY A 239 3.23 -5.66 0.02
N MET A 240 2.45 -5.82 -1.07
CA MET A 240 1.25 -5.04 -1.31
C MET A 240 0.14 -5.34 -0.28
N GLY A 241 -0.01 -6.60 0.13
CA GLY A 241 -0.99 -6.97 1.17
C GLY A 241 -0.71 -6.30 2.50
N ALA A 242 0.54 -6.24 2.92
CA ALA A 242 0.95 -5.53 4.12
C ALA A 242 0.75 -4.02 4.01
N ASP A 243 1.09 -3.40 2.86
CA ASP A 243 0.92 -1.97 2.58
C ASP A 243 -0.56 -1.56 2.61
N LEU A 244 -1.43 -2.31 1.93
CA LEU A 244 -2.85 -1.97 1.86
C LEU A 244 -3.59 -2.28 3.18
N TYR A 245 -3.14 -3.27 3.95
CA TYR A 245 -3.59 -3.47 5.33
C TYR A 245 -3.33 -2.22 6.17
N GLU A 246 -2.11 -1.71 6.11
CA GLU A 246 -1.69 -0.50 6.83
C GLU A 246 -2.50 0.73 6.37
N SER A 247 -2.66 0.93 5.05
CA SER A 247 -3.42 2.05 4.49
C SER A 247 -4.89 2.03 4.94
N TYR A 248 -5.50 0.85 4.93
CA TYR A 248 -6.89 0.64 5.34
C TYR A 248 -7.09 0.94 6.83
N CYS A 249 -6.27 0.34 7.68
CA CYS A 249 -6.35 0.58 9.13
C CYS A 249 -6.01 2.03 9.48
N GLY A 250 -4.93 2.57 8.91
CA GLY A 250 -4.47 3.93 9.19
C GLY A 250 -5.51 5.00 8.84
N SER A 251 -6.20 4.86 7.71
CA SER A 251 -7.26 5.80 7.33
C SER A 251 -8.45 5.76 8.28
N ILE A 252 -8.92 4.57 8.65
CA ILE A 252 -10.05 4.40 9.57
C ILE A 252 -9.70 4.96 10.96
N LEU A 253 -8.51 4.63 11.46
CA LEU A 253 -8.07 5.05 12.79
C LEU A 253 -7.82 6.55 12.88
N ALA A 254 -7.13 7.14 11.89
CA ALA A 254 -6.92 8.58 11.85
C ALA A 254 -8.25 9.34 11.79
N THR A 255 -9.19 8.86 10.97
CA THR A 255 -10.52 9.47 10.86
C THR A 255 -11.31 9.32 12.15
N SER A 256 -11.23 8.17 12.82
CA SER A 256 -11.88 7.96 14.13
C SER A 256 -11.30 8.89 15.21
N ALA A 257 -9.98 9.09 15.21
CA ALA A 257 -9.33 10.01 16.15
C ALA A 257 -9.77 11.47 15.90
N LEU A 258 -9.85 11.89 14.63
CA LEU A 258 -10.36 13.21 14.26
C LEU A 258 -11.85 13.37 14.59
N GLY A 259 -12.66 12.32 14.45
CA GLY A 259 -14.06 12.30 14.87
C GLY A 259 -14.21 12.47 16.38
N ALA A 260 -13.34 11.83 17.18
CA ALA A 260 -13.29 12.04 18.61
C ALA A 260 -12.94 13.47 18.99
N ALA A 261 -12.00 14.09 18.27
CA ALA A 261 -11.56 15.47 18.52
C ALA A 261 -12.60 16.51 18.05
N ALA A 262 -13.26 16.29 16.91
CA ALA A 262 -14.21 17.24 16.33
C ALA A 262 -15.44 17.49 17.20
N PHE A 263 -15.85 16.50 18.01
CA PHE A 263 -17.04 16.56 18.87
C PHE A 263 -16.70 16.43 20.36
N MET A 264 -15.57 16.99 20.78
CA MET A 264 -15.10 16.88 22.17
C MET A 264 -15.83 17.83 23.16
N GLY A 265 -16.69 18.72 22.68
CA GLY A 265 -17.40 19.71 23.49
C GLY A 265 -18.32 19.10 24.56
N ALA A 266 -18.61 19.84 25.61
CA ALA A 266 -19.46 19.42 26.73
C ALA A 266 -20.89 19.11 26.25
N GLY A 267 -21.39 17.88 26.53
CA GLY A 267 -22.71 17.43 26.15
C GLY A 267 -22.81 16.65 24.83
N GLU A 268 -21.75 16.57 24.04
CA GLU A 268 -21.73 15.96 22.70
C GLU A 268 -21.18 14.52 22.66
N THR A 269 -21.06 13.83 23.79
CA THR A 269 -20.47 12.47 23.86
C THR A 269 -21.16 11.47 22.93
N ASP A 270 -22.48 11.56 22.72
CA ASP A 270 -23.21 10.70 21.79
C ASP A 270 -22.80 11.01 20.33
N MET A 271 -22.65 12.28 19.98
CA MET A 271 -22.22 12.70 18.66
C MET A 271 -20.76 12.31 18.42
N GLN A 272 -19.88 12.49 19.41
CA GLN A 272 -18.49 12.04 19.38
C GLN A 272 -18.39 10.54 19.12
N MET A 273 -19.16 9.70 19.83
CA MET A 273 -19.18 8.26 19.60
C MET A 273 -19.63 7.91 18.18
N LYS A 274 -20.64 8.58 17.65
CA LYS A 274 -21.13 8.40 16.28
C LYS A 274 -20.05 8.74 15.26
N ALA A 275 -19.34 9.84 15.46
CA ALA A 275 -18.25 10.27 14.59
C ALA A 275 -17.06 9.30 14.62
N VAL A 276 -16.73 8.71 15.77
CA VAL A 276 -15.70 7.68 15.92
C VAL A 276 -16.06 6.39 15.18
N ILE A 277 -17.33 5.97 15.25
CA ILE A 277 -17.79 4.71 14.67
C ILE A 277 -18.09 4.84 13.16
N ALA A 278 -18.44 6.03 12.67
CA ALA A 278 -18.82 6.24 11.27
C ALA A 278 -17.81 5.70 10.26
N PRO A 279 -16.49 5.99 10.34
CA PRO A 279 -15.51 5.43 9.41
C PRO A 279 -15.43 3.90 9.47
N MET A 280 -15.58 3.31 10.65
CA MET A 280 -15.60 1.85 10.82
C MET A 280 -16.83 1.22 10.15
N LEU A 281 -17.99 1.86 10.24
CA LEU A 281 -19.23 1.39 9.59
C LEU A 281 -19.17 1.54 8.07
N ILE A 282 -18.61 2.64 7.55
CA ILE A 282 -18.39 2.82 6.11
C ILE A 282 -17.49 1.71 5.58
N ALA A 283 -16.40 1.41 6.29
CA ALA A 283 -15.50 0.32 5.97
C ALA A 283 -16.19 -1.05 6.01
N ALA A 284 -17.01 -1.31 7.03
CA ALA A 284 -17.77 -2.55 7.20
C ALA A 284 -18.73 -2.81 6.03
N VAL A 285 -19.47 -1.79 5.63
CA VAL A 285 -20.38 -1.90 4.48
C VAL A 285 -19.58 -2.01 3.18
N GLY A 286 -18.46 -1.30 3.06
CA GLY A 286 -17.53 -1.46 1.95
C GLY A 286 -17.10 -2.92 1.73
N ILE A 287 -16.83 -3.66 2.80
CA ILE A 287 -16.55 -5.11 2.75
C ILE A 287 -17.72 -5.88 2.14
N LEU A 288 -18.94 -5.69 2.67
CA LEU A 288 -20.12 -6.42 2.20
C LEU A 288 -20.40 -6.15 0.71
N LEU A 289 -20.25 -4.91 0.29
CA LEU A 289 -20.49 -4.50 -1.09
C LEU A 289 -19.34 -4.90 -2.02
N SER A 290 -18.10 -4.98 -1.53
CA SER A 290 -16.99 -5.60 -2.25
C SER A 290 -17.25 -7.10 -2.51
N ILE A 291 -17.79 -7.83 -1.56
CA ILE A 291 -18.17 -9.24 -1.75
C ILE A 291 -19.22 -9.36 -2.86
N ILE A 292 -20.23 -8.50 -2.88
CA ILE A 292 -21.24 -8.48 -3.96
C ILE A 292 -20.57 -8.18 -5.30
N GLY A 293 -19.68 -7.19 -5.35
CA GLY A 293 -18.91 -6.84 -6.55
C GLY A 293 -18.07 -8.00 -7.06
N ILE A 294 -17.39 -8.73 -6.19
CA ILE A 294 -16.59 -9.92 -6.55
C ILE A 294 -17.47 -10.98 -7.21
N PHE A 295 -18.66 -11.25 -6.68
CA PHE A 295 -19.60 -12.20 -7.28
C PHE A 295 -20.21 -11.72 -8.59
N SER A 296 -20.25 -10.40 -8.84
CA SER A 296 -20.77 -9.83 -10.08
C SER A 296 -19.82 -9.97 -11.26
N VAL A 297 -18.52 -10.20 -11.01
CA VAL A 297 -17.52 -10.43 -12.06
C VAL A 297 -17.75 -11.79 -12.70
N ARG A 298 -18.42 -11.78 -13.85
CA ARG A 298 -18.76 -12.96 -14.64
C ARG A 298 -18.61 -12.66 -16.12
N THR A 299 -18.04 -13.59 -16.87
CA THR A 299 -17.89 -13.49 -18.31
C THR A 299 -18.32 -14.80 -18.97
N ARG A 300 -18.53 -14.76 -20.30
CA ARG A 300 -18.82 -15.95 -21.11
C ARG A 300 -17.54 -16.71 -21.39
N GLU A 301 -17.66 -17.98 -21.76
CA GLU A 301 -16.50 -18.86 -22.05
C GLU A 301 -15.71 -18.38 -23.28
N ASP A 302 -16.39 -17.77 -24.24
CA ASP A 302 -15.84 -17.21 -25.49
C ASP A 302 -15.48 -15.72 -25.40
N ALA A 303 -15.42 -15.15 -24.17
CA ALA A 303 -15.16 -13.73 -23.93
C ALA A 303 -13.77 -13.34 -24.45
N LYS A 304 -13.72 -12.16 -25.11
CA LYS A 304 -12.48 -11.53 -25.54
C LYS A 304 -11.91 -10.66 -24.42
N MET A 305 -10.64 -10.26 -24.51
CA MET A 305 -9.94 -9.40 -23.58
C MET A 305 -10.77 -8.18 -23.15
N LYS A 306 -11.38 -7.49 -24.11
CA LYS A 306 -12.23 -6.32 -23.86
C LYS A 306 -13.44 -6.62 -22.98
N ASP A 307 -14.01 -7.81 -23.08
CA ASP A 307 -15.15 -8.24 -22.29
C ASP A 307 -14.72 -8.57 -20.85
N LEU A 308 -13.52 -9.11 -20.69
CA LEU A 308 -12.90 -9.38 -19.39
C LEU A 308 -12.65 -8.08 -18.62
N LEU A 309 -12.03 -7.08 -19.29
CA LEU A 309 -11.82 -5.73 -18.72
C LEU A 309 -13.14 -5.09 -18.28
N LYS A 310 -14.17 -5.15 -19.13
CA LYS A 310 -15.49 -4.62 -18.80
C LYS A 310 -16.12 -5.30 -17.59
N SER A 311 -15.94 -6.62 -17.45
CA SER A 311 -16.49 -7.36 -16.32
C SER A 311 -15.80 -7.01 -15.00
N LEU A 312 -14.47 -6.86 -15.00
CA LEU A 312 -13.73 -6.41 -13.81
C LEU A 312 -14.14 -4.98 -13.41
N SER A 313 -14.17 -4.06 -14.38
CA SER A 313 -14.61 -2.67 -14.17
C SER A 313 -16.06 -2.58 -13.69
N PHE A 314 -16.95 -3.47 -14.19
CA PHE A 314 -18.33 -3.50 -13.74
C PHE A 314 -18.45 -3.86 -12.26
N GLY A 315 -17.70 -4.87 -11.79
CA GLY A 315 -17.70 -5.27 -10.38
C GLY A 315 -17.25 -4.12 -9.45
N THR A 316 -16.17 -3.44 -9.81
CA THR A 316 -15.63 -2.31 -9.05
C THR A 316 -16.59 -1.11 -9.05
N ASN A 317 -17.13 -0.76 -10.20
CA ASN A 317 -18.08 0.35 -10.33
C ASN A 317 -19.39 0.08 -9.58
N LEU A 318 -19.92 -1.14 -9.67
CA LEU A 318 -21.11 -1.55 -8.94
C LEU A 318 -20.89 -1.41 -7.42
N SER A 319 -19.77 -1.89 -6.90
CA SER A 319 -19.42 -1.74 -5.50
C SER A 319 -19.36 -0.26 -5.11
N SER A 320 -18.69 0.58 -5.90
CA SER A 320 -18.56 2.02 -5.64
C SER A 320 -19.90 2.73 -5.56
N VAL A 321 -20.79 2.46 -6.51
CA VAL A 321 -22.15 3.06 -6.52
C VAL A 321 -22.96 2.61 -5.32
N LEU A 322 -22.95 1.31 -5.00
CA LEU A 322 -23.67 0.79 -3.85
C LEU A 322 -23.12 1.34 -2.52
N ILE A 323 -21.80 1.54 -2.41
CA ILE A 323 -21.15 2.15 -1.24
C ILE A 323 -21.64 3.58 -1.02
N VAL A 324 -21.81 4.38 -2.06
CA VAL A 324 -22.37 5.73 -1.93
C VAL A 324 -23.74 5.67 -1.26
N PHE A 325 -24.68 4.89 -1.80
CA PHE A 325 -26.02 4.79 -1.24
C PHE A 325 -26.02 4.25 0.20
N ALA A 326 -25.23 3.22 0.46
CA ALA A 326 -25.14 2.62 1.78
C ALA A 326 -24.52 3.58 2.81
N THR A 327 -23.52 4.37 2.41
CA THR A 327 -22.90 5.39 3.28
C THR A 327 -23.91 6.45 3.68
N PHE A 328 -24.69 6.98 2.75
CA PHE A 328 -25.76 7.93 3.08
C PHE A 328 -26.78 7.33 4.02
N GLY A 329 -27.17 6.06 3.80
CA GLY A 329 -28.07 5.33 4.70
C GLY A 329 -27.50 5.18 6.13
N ILE A 330 -26.22 4.86 6.27
CA ILE A 330 -25.55 4.72 7.57
C ILE A 330 -25.45 6.06 8.29
N LEU A 331 -25.00 7.10 7.60
CA LEU A 331 -24.83 8.43 8.21
C LEU A 331 -26.19 9.02 8.62
N TRP A 332 -27.24 8.80 7.81
CA TRP A 332 -28.60 9.14 8.19
C TRP A 332 -29.09 8.36 9.43
N ALA A 333 -28.85 7.05 9.48
CA ALA A 333 -29.24 6.22 10.60
C ALA A 333 -28.51 6.58 11.90
N LEU A 334 -27.23 7.00 11.80
CA LEU A 334 -26.43 7.50 12.93
C LEU A 334 -26.95 8.87 13.41
N LYS A 335 -27.69 9.62 12.58
CA LYS A 335 -28.10 11.01 12.84
C LYS A 335 -26.89 11.89 13.18
N LEU A 336 -25.82 11.73 12.40
CA LEU A 336 -24.63 12.55 12.55
C LEU A 336 -24.98 13.98 12.10
N GLU A 337 -24.44 14.99 12.79
CA GLU A 337 -24.58 16.37 12.32
C GLU A 337 -23.93 16.53 10.94
N ASN A 338 -24.59 17.27 10.06
CA ASN A 338 -24.16 17.42 8.66
C ASN A 338 -23.96 16.10 7.88
N TRP A 339 -24.68 15.03 8.24
CA TRP A 339 -24.53 13.68 7.68
C TRP A 339 -24.55 13.66 6.14
N ALA A 340 -25.34 14.49 5.48
CA ALA A 340 -25.43 14.54 4.03
C ALA A 340 -24.15 15.13 3.40
N PHE A 341 -23.58 16.17 4.00
CA PHE A 341 -22.34 16.78 3.56
C PHE A 341 -21.13 15.87 3.85
N ILE A 342 -21.11 15.21 5.01
CA ILE A 342 -20.10 14.20 5.33
C ILE A 342 -20.17 13.03 4.33
N GLY A 343 -21.39 12.60 3.94
CA GLY A 343 -21.59 11.65 2.86
C GLY A 343 -21.03 12.14 1.51
N GLY A 344 -21.14 13.44 1.27
CA GLY A 344 -20.49 14.10 0.11
C GLY A 344 -18.97 13.93 0.08
N SER A 345 -18.30 13.95 1.25
CA SER A 345 -16.86 13.70 1.34
C SER A 345 -16.48 12.28 0.87
N VAL A 346 -17.33 11.28 1.10
CA VAL A 346 -17.11 9.91 0.59
C VAL A 346 -17.16 9.90 -0.94
N ILE A 347 -18.13 10.60 -1.54
CA ILE A 347 -18.22 10.72 -3.00
C ILE A 347 -16.97 11.39 -3.55
N VAL A 348 -16.49 12.45 -2.91
CA VAL A 348 -15.25 13.14 -3.30
C VAL A 348 -14.06 12.16 -3.27
N GLY A 349 -13.89 11.37 -2.20
CA GLY A 349 -12.84 10.37 -2.11
C GLY A 349 -12.89 9.34 -3.23
N LEU A 350 -14.08 8.79 -3.51
CA LEU A 350 -14.27 7.83 -4.61
C LEU A 350 -13.95 8.47 -5.99
N LEU A 351 -14.37 9.70 -6.22
CA LEU A 351 -14.09 10.42 -7.47
C LEU A 351 -12.60 10.70 -7.65
N VAL A 352 -11.91 11.12 -6.59
CA VAL A 352 -10.45 11.30 -6.60
C VAL A 352 -9.76 9.99 -7.00
N GLY A 353 -10.16 8.87 -6.41
CA GLY A 353 -9.63 7.55 -6.76
C GLY A 353 -9.85 7.19 -8.23
N ILE A 354 -11.04 7.44 -8.76
CA ILE A 354 -11.37 7.20 -10.17
C ILE A 354 -10.52 8.08 -11.09
N VAL A 355 -10.40 9.39 -10.80
CA VAL A 355 -9.62 10.33 -11.61
C VAL A 355 -8.13 9.94 -11.62
N ILE A 356 -7.56 9.59 -10.47
CA ILE A 356 -6.16 9.14 -10.38
C ILE A 356 -5.98 7.84 -11.18
N GLY A 357 -6.86 6.86 -11.00
CA GLY A 357 -6.81 5.60 -11.73
C GLY A 357 -6.86 5.79 -13.25
N ARG A 358 -7.78 6.63 -13.74
CA ARG A 358 -7.89 6.96 -15.17
C ARG A 358 -6.68 7.73 -15.70
N SER A 359 -6.14 8.65 -14.91
CA SER A 359 -4.91 9.36 -15.27
C SER A 359 -3.72 8.39 -15.38
N THR A 360 -3.57 7.51 -14.42
CA THR A 360 -2.52 6.47 -14.45
C THR A 360 -2.67 5.58 -15.68
N GLU A 361 -3.87 5.07 -15.93
CA GLU A 361 -4.17 4.26 -17.13
C GLU A 361 -3.78 4.99 -18.42
N TYR A 362 -4.13 6.28 -18.55
CA TYR A 362 -3.82 7.08 -19.73
C TYR A 362 -2.31 7.22 -19.98
N TYR A 363 -1.52 7.42 -18.92
CA TYR A 363 -0.07 7.63 -19.05
C TYR A 363 0.73 6.32 -19.12
N THR A 364 0.20 5.21 -18.61
CA THR A 364 0.94 3.94 -18.52
C THR A 364 0.49 2.87 -19.49
N SER A 365 -0.76 2.90 -19.97
CA SER A 365 -1.26 1.84 -20.85
C SER A 365 -0.78 2.01 -22.29
N GLN A 366 -0.39 0.90 -22.91
CA GLN A 366 -0.02 0.81 -24.33
C GLN A 366 -1.13 1.19 -25.32
N SER A 367 -2.38 1.25 -24.86
CA SER A 367 -3.53 1.66 -25.65
C SER A 367 -3.54 3.15 -25.96
N TYR A 368 -2.76 3.95 -25.25
CA TYR A 368 -2.76 5.41 -25.36
C TYR A 368 -1.43 5.97 -25.91
N ARG A 369 -1.55 7.15 -26.51
CA ARG A 369 -0.44 7.84 -27.19
C ARG A 369 0.81 8.08 -26.32
N PRO A 370 0.75 8.41 -25.02
CA PRO A 370 1.95 8.65 -24.24
C PRO A 370 2.92 7.46 -24.27
N THR A 371 2.43 6.25 -23.99
CA THR A 371 3.21 5.02 -23.99
C THR A 371 3.67 4.64 -25.40
N GLN A 372 2.80 4.82 -26.42
CA GLN A 372 3.18 4.56 -27.83
C GLN A 372 4.32 5.48 -28.31
N ARG A 373 4.30 6.77 -27.92
CA ARG A 373 5.40 7.71 -28.23
C ARG A 373 6.67 7.35 -27.48
N LEU A 374 6.54 6.87 -26.25
CA LEU A 374 7.69 6.37 -25.50
C LEU A 374 8.33 5.18 -26.21
N SER A 375 7.55 4.23 -26.73
CA SER A 375 8.04 3.12 -27.53
C SER A 375 8.73 3.62 -28.82
N GLU A 376 8.15 4.61 -29.50
CA GLU A 376 8.71 5.20 -30.70
C GLU A 376 10.08 5.85 -30.47
N SER A 377 10.34 6.42 -29.29
CA SER A 377 11.63 7.00 -28.93
C SER A 377 12.78 5.97 -28.96
N GLY A 378 12.45 4.67 -28.85
CA GLY A 378 13.40 3.57 -29.00
C GLY A 378 14.10 3.49 -30.37
N LYS A 379 13.50 4.09 -31.40
CA LYS A 379 14.17 4.22 -32.73
C LYS A 379 15.49 4.98 -32.67
N THR A 380 15.64 5.86 -31.69
CA THR A 380 16.86 6.66 -31.51
C THR A 380 17.85 5.99 -30.55
N GLY A 381 17.39 5.06 -29.72
CA GLY A 381 18.22 4.29 -28.81
C GLY A 381 17.76 4.35 -27.34
N PRO A 382 18.42 3.61 -26.43
CA PRO A 382 18.01 3.47 -25.04
C PRO A 382 18.06 4.79 -24.26
N ALA A 383 19.00 5.67 -24.53
CA ALA A 383 19.11 6.97 -23.82
C ALA A 383 17.86 7.82 -24.00
N THR A 384 17.31 7.87 -25.23
CA THR A 384 16.07 8.61 -25.52
C THR A 384 14.84 7.97 -24.88
N VAL A 385 14.79 6.64 -24.77
CA VAL A 385 13.74 5.93 -24.02
C VAL A 385 13.77 6.33 -22.54
N ILE A 386 14.95 6.37 -21.94
CA ILE A 386 15.10 6.76 -20.52
C ILE A 386 14.66 8.21 -20.32
N ILE A 387 15.16 9.15 -21.12
CA ILE A 387 14.81 10.58 -21.02
C ILE A 387 13.31 10.79 -21.23
N SER A 388 12.73 10.15 -22.26
CA SER A 388 11.31 10.28 -22.57
C SER A 388 10.40 9.72 -21.45
N GLY A 389 10.79 8.61 -20.82
CA GLY A 389 10.05 8.03 -19.72
C GLY A 389 10.11 8.86 -18.43
N ILE A 390 11.28 9.44 -18.12
CA ILE A 390 11.41 10.42 -17.03
C ILE A 390 10.49 11.61 -17.29
N GLY A 391 10.53 12.19 -18.49
CA GLY A 391 9.68 13.32 -18.85
C GLY A 391 8.19 12.98 -18.78
N LEU A 392 7.77 11.81 -19.28
CA LEU A 392 6.41 11.32 -19.21
C LEU A 392 5.95 11.16 -17.75
N GLY A 393 6.76 10.53 -16.91
CA GLY A 393 6.48 10.36 -15.50
C GLY A 393 6.28 11.70 -14.77
N MET A 394 7.15 12.69 -15.04
CA MET A 394 7.02 14.04 -14.47
C MET A 394 5.69 14.71 -14.89
N ILE A 395 5.34 14.65 -16.17
CA ILE A 395 4.08 15.24 -16.67
C ILE A 395 2.87 14.53 -16.09
N SER A 396 2.93 13.23 -15.87
CA SER A 396 1.82 12.42 -15.37
C SER A 396 1.40 12.78 -13.94
N THR A 397 2.22 13.50 -13.18
CA THR A 397 1.90 13.94 -11.81
C THR A 397 0.81 15.01 -11.76
N ALA A 398 0.63 15.78 -12.82
CA ALA A 398 -0.23 16.98 -12.83
C ALA A 398 -1.69 16.66 -12.48
N VAL A 399 -2.30 15.69 -13.17
CA VAL A 399 -3.72 15.34 -12.95
C VAL A 399 -3.96 14.75 -11.57
N PRO A 400 -3.19 13.77 -11.08
CA PRO A 400 -3.34 13.24 -9.73
C PRO A 400 -3.16 14.29 -8.63
N VAL A 401 -2.19 15.19 -8.77
CA VAL A 401 -1.97 16.27 -7.79
C VAL A 401 -3.19 17.21 -7.75
N ILE A 402 -3.67 17.65 -8.90
CA ILE A 402 -4.87 18.51 -8.97
C ILE A 402 -6.09 17.79 -8.39
N ALA A 403 -6.26 16.50 -8.68
CA ALA A 403 -7.37 15.72 -8.15
C ALA A 403 -7.32 15.61 -6.61
N VAL A 404 -6.14 15.38 -6.03
CA VAL A 404 -5.97 15.32 -4.57
C VAL A 404 -6.20 16.70 -3.95
N VAL A 405 -5.68 17.77 -4.53
CA VAL A 405 -5.91 19.14 -4.05
C VAL A 405 -7.40 19.47 -4.06
N ALA A 406 -8.10 19.18 -5.16
CA ALA A 406 -9.56 19.36 -5.23
C ALA A 406 -10.27 18.47 -4.20
N GLY A 407 -9.81 17.24 -4.01
CA GLY A 407 -10.34 16.30 -3.02
C GLY A 407 -10.22 16.83 -1.60
N ILE A 408 -9.06 17.35 -1.23
CA ILE A 408 -8.80 17.96 0.08
C ILE A 408 -9.75 19.14 0.31
N ILE A 409 -9.81 20.08 -0.63
CA ILE A 409 -10.62 21.30 -0.49
C ILE A 409 -12.11 20.96 -0.42
N LEU A 410 -12.61 20.13 -1.32
CA LEU A 410 -14.04 19.80 -1.39
C LEU A 410 -14.49 18.98 -0.17
N SER A 411 -13.72 17.99 0.26
CA SER A 411 -14.07 17.19 1.44
C SER A 411 -14.01 18.00 2.73
N TYR A 412 -13.05 18.93 2.84
CA TYR A 412 -12.99 19.88 3.94
C TYR A 412 -14.22 20.78 3.99
N LEU A 413 -14.56 21.44 2.86
CA LEU A 413 -15.70 22.34 2.77
C LEU A 413 -17.03 21.64 3.04
N PHE A 414 -17.23 20.43 2.51
CA PHE A 414 -18.44 19.66 2.76
C PHE A 414 -18.60 19.32 4.24
N ALA A 415 -17.60 18.72 4.85
CA ALA A 415 -17.71 18.31 6.25
C ALA A 415 -17.85 19.50 7.21
N SER A 416 -17.15 20.60 6.96
CA SER A 416 -17.25 21.83 7.77
C SER A 416 -18.54 22.62 7.54
N GLY A 417 -19.42 22.21 6.61
CA GLY A 417 -20.62 22.94 6.24
C GLY A 417 -20.31 24.28 5.57
N PHE A 418 -19.21 24.36 4.81
CA PHE A 418 -18.65 25.56 4.18
C PHE A 418 -18.16 26.64 5.15
N ASP A 419 -17.94 26.25 6.42
CA ASP A 419 -17.30 27.10 7.42
C ASP A 419 -15.81 26.77 7.52
N LEU A 420 -14.97 27.63 6.96
CA LEU A 420 -13.50 27.45 6.99
C LEU A 420 -12.89 27.59 8.40
N SER A 421 -13.62 28.14 9.36
CA SER A 421 -13.16 28.28 10.73
C SER A 421 -13.22 26.98 11.52
N ASN A 422 -14.08 26.03 11.11
CA ASN A 422 -14.22 24.73 11.76
C ASN A 422 -13.18 23.74 11.22
N VAL A 423 -11.90 23.95 11.60
CA VAL A 423 -10.76 23.22 11.07
C VAL A 423 -10.85 21.72 11.36
N THR A 424 -11.20 21.36 12.60
CA THR A 424 -11.20 19.95 13.02
C THR A 424 -12.26 19.12 12.28
N LEU A 425 -13.45 19.69 12.07
CA LEU A 425 -14.51 19.02 11.30
C LEU A 425 -14.15 18.93 9.81
N GLY A 426 -13.49 19.95 9.25
CA GLY A 426 -12.95 19.93 7.90
C GLY A 426 -11.91 18.83 7.71
N LEU A 427 -10.98 18.67 8.65
CA LEU A 427 -9.98 17.60 8.65
C LEU A 427 -10.61 16.22 8.81
N TYR A 428 -11.66 16.10 9.63
CA TYR A 428 -12.47 14.88 9.70
C TYR A 428 -13.07 14.51 8.34
N GLY A 429 -13.56 15.50 7.57
CA GLY A 429 -14.06 15.28 6.22
C GLY A 429 -13.01 14.73 5.25
N ILE A 430 -11.77 15.20 5.34
CA ILE A 430 -10.66 14.65 4.54
C ILE A 430 -10.38 13.19 4.93
N GLY A 431 -10.41 12.87 6.22
CA GLY A 431 -10.31 11.49 6.69
C GLY A 431 -11.46 10.61 6.16
N ILE A 432 -12.70 11.10 6.20
CA ILE A 432 -13.86 10.40 5.62
C ILE A 432 -13.69 10.18 4.11
N ALA A 433 -13.14 11.13 3.37
CA ALA A 433 -12.82 10.94 1.95
C ALA A 433 -11.79 9.83 1.72
N ALA A 434 -10.75 9.76 2.57
CA ALA A 434 -9.76 8.67 2.53
C ALA A 434 -10.41 7.31 2.80
N VAL A 435 -11.26 7.21 3.82
CA VAL A 435 -12.02 5.98 4.13
C VAL A 435 -12.99 5.63 3.00
N GLY A 436 -13.65 6.63 2.42
CA GLY A 436 -14.53 6.44 1.27
C GLY A 436 -13.79 5.87 0.07
N MET A 437 -12.62 6.41 -0.24
CA MET A 437 -11.76 5.88 -1.30
C MET A 437 -11.38 4.42 -1.02
N LEU A 438 -10.94 4.10 0.20
CA LEU A 438 -10.51 2.76 0.59
C LEU A 438 -11.68 1.78 0.88
N SER A 439 -12.92 2.24 0.89
CA SER A 439 -14.08 1.38 1.12
C SER A 439 -14.28 0.30 0.04
N THR A 440 -13.74 0.52 -1.17
CA THR A 440 -13.74 -0.46 -2.27
C THR A 440 -12.54 -1.42 -2.21
N LEU A 441 -11.67 -1.32 -1.20
CA LEU A 441 -10.38 -2.01 -1.18
C LEU A 441 -10.52 -3.53 -1.35
N GLY A 442 -11.56 -4.15 -0.81
CA GLY A 442 -11.77 -5.60 -0.92
C GLY A 442 -11.81 -6.10 -2.36
N ILE A 443 -12.49 -5.39 -3.25
CA ILE A 443 -12.55 -5.72 -4.68
C ILE A 443 -11.38 -5.13 -5.47
N THR A 444 -10.93 -3.93 -5.13
CA THR A 444 -9.79 -3.29 -5.80
C THR A 444 -8.52 -4.13 -5.63
N LEU A 445 -8.25 -4.60 -4.42
CA LEU A 445 -7.11 -5.46 -4.15
C LEU A 445 -7.25 -6.85 -4.80
N ALA A 446 -8.48 -7.32 -5.02
CA ALA A 446 -8.70 -8.53 -5.79
C ALA A 446 -8.25 -8.38 -7.25
N THR A 447 -8.44 -7.21 -7.85
CA THR A 447 -7.96 -6.90 -9.21
C THR A 447 -6.46 -6.65 -9.26
N ASP A 448 -5.85 -6.14 -8.20
CA ASP A 448 -4.40 -5.93 -8.13
C ASP A 448 -3.64 -7.24 -7.94
N ALA A 449 -4.04 -8.06 -6.97
CA ALA A 449 -3.41 -9.35 -6.70
C ALA A 449 -3.61 -10.38 -7.83
N TYR A 450 -4.56 -10.14 -8.72
CA TYR A 450 -4.76 -10.91 -9.94
C TYR A 450 -3.53 -10.84 -10.86
N GLY A 451 -2.90 -9.66 -11.01
CA GLY A 451 -1.77 -9.44 -11.92
C GLY A 451 -0.61 -10.43 -11.68
N PRO A 452 0.04 -10.42 -10.52
CA PRO A 452 1.13 -11.35 -10.22
C PRO A 452 0.75 -12.83 -10.31
N ILE A 453 -0.51 -13.18 -10.05
CA ILE A 453 -1.00 -14.56 -10.24
C ILE A 453 -1.04 -14.92 -11.72
N ALA A 454 -1.46 -14.01 -12.59
CA ALA A 454 -1.54 -14.22 -14.01
C ALA A 454 -0.15 -14.27 -14.65
N ASP A 455 0.76 -13.41 -14.24
CA ASP A 455 2.15 -13.38 -14.67
C ASP A 455 2.85 -14.71 -14.34
N ASN A 456 2.84 -15.12 -13.09
CA ASN A 456 3.37 -16.42 -12.66
C ASN A 456 2.67 -17.62 -13.33
N ALA A 457 1.41 -17.48 -13.79
CA ALA A 457 0.76 -18.52 -14.59
C ALA A 457 1.37 -18.58 -16.00
N GLY A 458 1.78 -17.46 -16.57
CA GLY A 458 2.56 -17.36 -17.79
C GLY A 458 3.89 -18.08 -17.67
N GLY A 459 4.66 -17.75 -16.63
CA GLY A 459 5.93 -18.40 -16.33
C GLY A 459 5.79 -19.93 -16.14
N ASN A 460 4.76 -20.37 -15.40
CA ASN A 460 4.48 -21.81 -15.25
C ASN A 460 4.12 -22.48 -16.59
N ALA A 461 3.35 -21.80 -17.45
CA ALA A 461 2.96 -22.33 -18.76
C ALA A 461 4.17 -22.50 -19.68
N GLU A 462 5.06 -21.52 -19.73
CA GLU A 462 6.29 -21.55 -20.53
C GLU A 462 7.25 -22.62 -20.03
N MET A 463 7.61 -22.59 -18.75
CA MET A 463 8.53 -23.58 -18.15
C MET A 463 8.00 -25.02 -18.21
N SER A 464 6.67 -25.21 -18.32
CA SER A 464 6.06 -26.53 -18.44
C SER A 464 5.86 -26.98 -19.90
N GLY A 465 6.17 -26.15 -20.89
CA GLY A 465 6.04 -26.46 -22.30
C GLY A 465 4.59 -26.71 -22.73
N LEU A 466 3.61 -25.91 -22.24
CA LEU A 466 2.18 -26.12 -22.53
C LEU A 466 1.76 -25.73 -23.95
N GLY A 467 2.67 -25.12 -24.71
CA GLY A 467 2.46 -24.73 -26.11
C GLY A 467 1.96 -23.29 -26.27
N GLU A 468 2.16 -22.79 -27.51
CA GLU A 468 1.96 -21.38 -27.87
C GLU A 468 0.52 -20.87 -27.62
N GLU A 469 -0.49 -21.71 -27.82
CA GLU A 469 -1.89 -21.30 -27.61
C GLU A 469 -2.20 -21.00 -26.14
N VAL A 470 -1.66 -21.82 -25.23
CA VAL A 470 -1.83 -21.61 -23.78
C VAL A 470 -1.04 -20.38 -23.36
N ARG A 471 0.20 -20.22 -23.87
CA ARG A 471 1.03 -19.03 -23.60
C ARG A 471 0.31 -17.75 -24.05
N LYS A 472 -0.27 -17.70 -25.24
CA LYS A 472 -1.08 -16.55 -25.69
C LYS A 472 -2.24 -16.22 -24.76
N ARG A 473 -2.89 -17.23 -24.16
CA ARG A 473 -3.97 -17.00 -23.21
C ARG A 473 -3.43 -16.48 -21.88
N THR A 474 -2.32 -17.00 -21.38
CA THR A 474 -1.70 -16.49 -20.14
C THR A 474 -1.11 -15.10 -20.33
N ASP A 475 -0.48 -14.78 -21.46
CA ASP A 475 -0.02 -13.45 -21.79
C ASP A 475 -1.18 -12.44 -21.89
N ALA A 476 -2.34 -12.86 -22.40
CA ALA A 476 -3.53 -12.04 -22.39
C ALA A 476 -4.05 -11.77 -20.97
N LEU A 477 -3.96 -12.75 -20.07
CA LEU A 477 -4.31 -12.57 -18.66
C LEU A 477 -3.30 -11.65 -17.97
N ASP A 478 -2.01 -11.78 -18.23
CA ASP A 478 -0.95 -10.92 -17.70
C ASP A 478 -1.12 -9.46 -18.16
N SER A 479 -1.32 -9.22 -19.45
CA SER A 479 -1.58 -7.88 -19.98
C SER A 479 -2.81 -7.20 -19.34
N LEU A 480 -3.85 -7.97 -19.03
CA LEU A 480 -4.99 -7.49 -18.25
C LEU A 480 -4.57 -7.12 -16.83
N GLY A 481 -3.74 -7.97 -16.19
CA GLY A 481 -3.21 -7.78 -14.86
C GLY A 481 -2.37 -6.50 -14.73
N ASN A 482 -1.49 -6.25 -15.68
CA ASN A 482 -0.65 -5.06 -15.71
C ASN A 482 -1.46 -3.76 -15.80
N THR A 483 -2.54 -3.77 -16.60
CA THR A 483 -3.44 -2.61 -16.71
C THR A 483 -4.17 -2.35 -15.39
N THR A 484 -4.66 -3.39 -14.72
CA THR A 484 -5.36 -3.26 -13.43
C THR A 484 -4.42 -2.89 -12.29
N ALA A 485 -3.22 -3.48 -12.23
CA ALA A 485 -2.21 -3.19 -11.22
C ALA A 485 -1.70 -1.74 -11.28
N ALA A 486 -1.49 -1.18 -12.50
CA ALA A 486 -1.12 0.23 -12.63
C ALA A 486 -2.19 1.17 -12.03
N THR A 487 -3.47 0.87 -12.29
CA THR A 487 -4.60 1.62 -11.72
C THR A 487 -4.65 1.50 -10.19
N GLY A 488 -4.42 0.31 -9.65
CA GLY A 488 -4.39 0.06 -8.20
C GLY A 488 -3.23 0.76 -7.49
N LYS A 489 -2.04 0.80 -8.08
CA LYS A 489 -0.90 1.57 -7.55
C LYS A 489 -1.24 3.06 -7.47
N GLY A 490 -1.84 3.65 -8.50
CA GLY A 490 -2.31 5.04 -8.48
C GLY A 490 -3.34 5.30 -7.37
N PHE A 491 -4.30 4.40 -7.21
CA PHE A 491 -5.29 4.42 -6.13
C PHE A 491 -4.64 4.37 -4.73
N ALA A 492 -3.68 3.47 -4.51
CA ALA A 492 -2.97 3.35 -3.26
C ALA A 492 -2.20 4.64 -2.91
N ILE A 493 -1.52 5.26 -3.89
CA ILE A 493 -0.77 6.50 -3.72
C ILE A 493 -1.72 7.67 -3.38
N GLY A 494 -2.85 7.78 -4.08
CA GLY A 494 -3.85 8.82 -3.81
C GLY A 494 -4.49 8.71 -2.42
N SER A 495 -4.81 7.47 -2.00
CA SER A 495 -5.35 7.24 -0.65
C SER A 495 -4.34 7.59 0.45
N ALA A 496 -3.04 7.35 0.21
CA ALA A 496 -1.99 7.72 1.15
C ALA A 496 -1.85 9.23 1.34
N ALA A 497 -2.09 10.02 0.30
CA ALA A 497 -2.05 11.48 0.42
C ALA A 497 -3.15 12.01 1.36
N LEU A 498 -4.39 11.54 1.19
CA LEU A 498 -5.51 11.90 2.06
C LEU A 498 -5.32 11.36 3.50
N THR A 499 -4.88 10.11 3.62
CA THR A 499 -4.60 9.48 4.93
C THR A 499 -3.45 10.18 5.64
N GLY A 500 -2.38 10.55 4.92
CA GLY A 500 -1.23 11.26 5.48
C GLY A 500 -1.61 12.60 6.11
N LEU A 501 -2.53 13.34 5.47
CA LEU A 501 -3.04 14.59 6.04
C LEU A 501 -3.92 14.35 7.28
N ALA A 502 -4.74 13.30 7.28
CA ALA A 502 -5.52 12.91 8.45
C ALA A 502 -4.61 12.47 9.61
N LEU A 503 -3.53 11.75 9.33
CA LEU A 503 -2.52 11.37 10.34
C LEU A 503 -1.76 12.57 10.89
N LEU A 504 -1.40 13.55 10.05
CA LEU A 504 -0.80 14.81 10.52
C LEU A 504 -1.71 15.55 11.49
N ALA A 505 -3.01 15.59 11.19
CA ALA A 505 -3.99 16.18 12.09
C ALA A 505 -4.13 15.39 13.40
N SER A 506 -4.11 14.05 13.32
CA SER A 506 -4.13 13.16 14.49
C SER A 506 -2.89 13.28 15.38
N TYR A 507 -1.74 13.65 14.80
CA TYR A 507 -0.54 13.96 15.56
C TYR A 507 -0.76 15.11 16.55
N MET A 508 -1.50 16.16 16.15
CA MET A 508 -1.81 17.28 17.05
C MET A 508 -2.71 16.84 18.23
N GLU A 509 -3.59 15.86 18.02
CA GLU A 509 -4.40 15.30 19.12
C GLU A 509 -3.55 14.48 20.10
N GLU A 510 -2.55 13.74 19.61
CA GLU A 510 -1.62 13.04 20.50
C GLU A 510 -0.70 14.01 21.25
N ILE A 511 -0.36 15.17 20.69
CA ILE A 511 0.33 16.26 21.42
C ILE A 511 -0.53 16.73 22.60
N ARG A 512 -1.83 16.95 22.41
CA ARG A 512 -2.77 17.28 23.49
C ARG A 512 -2.69 16.28 24.64
N ILE A 513 -2.77 15.00 24.30
CA ILE A 513 -2.72 13.90 25.28
C ILE A 513 -1.33 13.83 25.93
N GLY A 514 -0.26 14.04 25.16
CA GLY A 514 1.11 14.08 25.65
C GLY A 514 1.32 15.18 26.70
N LEU A 515 0.86 16.40 26.44
CA LEU A 515 0.91 17.52 27.37
C LEU A 515 0.16 17.20 28.67
N THR A 516 -1.07 16.70 28.56
CA THR A 516 -1.86 16.28 29.72
C THR A 516 -1.14 15.21 30.56
N ARG A 517 -0.45 14.29 29.90
CA ARG A 517 0.27 13.17 30.57
C ARG A 517 1.49 13.64 31.34
N ILE A 518 2.17 14.68 30.89
CA ILE A 518 3.31 15.28 31.63
C ILE A 518 2.86 16.29 32.69
N GLY A 519 1.54 16.48 32.88
CA GLY A 519 0.96 17.30 33.94
C GLY A 519 0.64 18.75 33.55
N GLU A 520 0.79 19.10 32.27
CA GLU A 520 0.35 20.40 31.77
C GLU A 520 -1.17 20.47 31.69
N THR A 521 -1.74 21.58 32.09
CA THR A 521 -3.21 21.79 32.10
C THR A 521 -3.66 22.98 31.27
N VAL A 522 -2.75 23.91 30.99
CA VAL A 522 -3.03 25.20 30.34
C VAL A 522 -2.00 25.48 29.27
N LEU A 523 -2.44 25.98 28.12
CA LEU A 523 -1.57 26.59 27.10
C LEU A 523 -1.45 28.10 27.42
N GLU A 524 -0.26 28.59 27.74
CA GLU A 524 0.01 30.02 27.95
C GLU A 524 0.58 30.62 26.66
N PHE A 525 -0.04 31.67 26.16
CA PHE A 525 0.40 32.36 24.94
C PHE A 525 1.25 33.60 25.26
N ALA A 526 2.08 33.99 24.31
CA ALA A 526 2.99 35.15 24.45
C ALA A 526 2.27 36.49 24.71
N ASP A 527 0.99 36.59 24.37
CA ASP A 527 0.15 37.79 24.63
C ASP A 527 -0.48 37.80 26.04
N GLY A 528 -0.17 36.82 26.87
CA GLY A 528 -0.71 36.67 28.23
C GLY A 528 -2.10 36.00 28.29
N THR A 529 -2.66 35.58 27.17
CA THR A 529 -3.89 34.77 27.18
C THR A 529 -3.56 33.30 27.46
N SER A 530 -4.53 32.57 28.02
CA SER A 530 -4.36 31.16 28.33
C SER A 530 -5.63 30.37 27.97
N VAL A 531 -5.47 29.12 27.57
CA VAL A 531 -6.55 28.19 27.22
C VAL A 531 -6.28 26.86 27.90
N LEU A 532 -7.32 26.26 28.48
CA LEU A 532 -7.23 24.90 29.04
C LEU A 532 -6.92 23.91 27.92
N ILE A 533 -5.97 22.99 28.15
CA ILE A 533 -5.59 21.98 27.14
C ILE A 533 -6.79 21.11 26.73
N SER A 534 -7.71 20.84 27.68
CA SER A 534 -8.95 20.10 27.40
C SER A 534 -9.93 20.82 26.48
N GLU A 535 -9.84 22.12 26.36
CA GLU A 535 -10.72 22.98 25.56
C GLU A 535 -10.01 23.57 24.33
N ALA A 536 -8.67 23.45 24.28
CA ALA A 536 -7.85 24.00 23.22
C ALA A 536 -8.23 23.42 21.84
N THR A 537 -8.35 24.29 20.86
CA THR A 537 -8.63 23.92 19.48
C THR A 537 -7.37 23.55 18.74
N PHE A 538 -7.49 22.96 17.55
CA PHE A 538 -6.37 22.71 16.64
C PHE A 538 -5.58 24.00 16.37
N THR A 539 -6.28 25.11 16.19
CA THR A 539 -5.70 26.43 15.94
C THR A 539 -4.90 26.93 17.14
N ASP A 540 -5.34 26.65 18.38
CA ASP A 540 -4.61 27.03 19.60
C ASP A 540 -3.27 26.31 19.69
N PHE A 541 -3.22 25.01 19.34
CA PHE A 541 -1.95 24.27 19.27
C PHE A 541 -1.04 24.81 18.18
N MET A 542 -1.57 25.13 16.99
CA MET A 542 -0.77 25.77 15.93
C MET A 542 -0.16 27.09 16.38
N ARG A 543 -0.94 27.90 17.12
CA ARG A 543 -0.47 29.16 17.69
C ARG A 543 0.57 28.93 18.79
N TYR A 544 0.32 27.99 19.70
CA TYR A 544 1.21 27.69 20.83
C TYR A 544 2.61 27.26 20.37
N TYR A 545 2.69 26.40 19.37
CA TYR A 545 3.94 25.91 18.80
C TYR A 545 4.48 26.78 17.66
N ASP A 546 3.86 27.94 17.38
CA ASP A 546 4.23 28.84 16.28
C ASP A 546 4.41 28.06 14.95
N ILE A 547 3.41 27.26 14.58
CA ILE A 547 3.44 26.44 13.36
C ILE A 547 3.13 27.34 12.16
N THR A 548 4.13 28.10 11.74
CA THR A 548 4.08 28.99 10.58
C THR A 548 5.25 28.69 9.65
N LEU A 549 5.11 28.99 8.36
CA LEU A 549 6.19 28.81 7.38
C LEU A 549 7.39 29.71 7.66
N MET A 550 7.22 30.78 8.43
CA MET A 550 8.31 31.69 8.82
C MET A 550 9.11 31.16 10.02
N ASN A 551 8.59 30.16 10.73
CA ASN A 551 9.31 29.52 11.83
C ASN A 551 10.46 28.67 11.28
N PRO A 552 11.73 28.95 11.63
CA PRO A 552 12.86 28.16 11.11
C PRO A 552 12.80 26.67 11.43
N LYS A 553 12.18 26.27 12.55
CA LYS A 553 12.01 24.85 12.93
C LYS A 553 11.08 24.14 11.96
N VAL A 554 9.94 24.78 11.61
CA VAL A 554 8.98 24.23 10.63
C VAL A 554 9.64 24.12 9.25
N LEU A 555 10.30 25.19 8.82
CA LEU A 555 10.97 25.23 7.51
C LEU A 555 12.10 24.18 7.42
N SER A 556 12.91 24.07 8.47
CA SER A 556 13.97 23.05 8.53
C SER A 556 13.37 21.62 8.48
N GLY A 557 12.30 21.38 9.25
CA GLY A 557 11.55 20.12 9.19
C GLY A 557 11.05 19.80 7.77
N MET A 558 10.48 20.80 7.07
CA MET A 558 10.00 20.62 5.69
C MET A 558 11.12 20.22 4.72
N PHE A 559 12.28 20.85 4.81
CA PHE A 559 13.43 20.46 3.98
C PHE A 559 13.90 19.05 4.30
N ILE A 560 13.96 18.67 5.59
CA ILE A 560 14.32 17.30 5.99
C ILE A 560 13.30 16.30 5.47
N GLY A 561 11.99 16.56 5.60
CA GLY A 561 10.93 15.69 5.09
C GLY A 561 10.99 15.50 3.58
N SER A 562 11.19 16.58 2.83
CA SER A 562 11.38 16.54 1.38
C SER A 562 12.64 15.77 0.98
N MET A 563 13.75 16.01 1.69
CA MET A 563 15.00 15.26 1.49
C MET A 563 14.79 13.76 1.77
N MET A 564 14.03 13.40 2.80
CA MET A 564 13.78 12.00 3.16
C MET A 564 13.15 11.20 2.03
N ALA A 565 12.21 11.78 1.27
CA ALA A 565 11.60 11.12 0.12
C ALA A 565 12.64 10.78 -0.96
N PHE A 566 13.51 11.71 -1.32
CA PHE A 566 14.58 11.49 -2.29
C PHE A 566 15.69 10.56 -1.78
N LEU A 567 16.14 10.78 -0.54
CA LEU A 567 17.18 9.95 0.08
C LEU A 567 16.74 8.49 0.16
N PHE A 568 15.51 8.25 0.59
CA PHE A 568 14.93 6.91 0.66
C PHE A 568 14.87 6.24 -0.72
N CYS A 569 14.42 6.95 -1.74
CA CYS A 569 14.41 6.44 -3.12
C CYS A 569 15.82 6.13 -3.61
N GLY A 570 16.78 7.02 -3.41
CA GLY A 570 18.15 6.79 -3.81
C GLY A 570 18.78 5.57 -3.14
N LEU A 571 18.49 5.37 -1.85
CA LEU A 571 18.96 4.20 -1.09
C LEU A 571 18.33 2.90 -1.59
N THR A 572 17.02 2.88 -1.83
CA THR A 572 16.32 1.68 -2.31
C THR A 572 16.70 1.33 -3.76
N MET A 573 16.86 2.31 -4.63
CA MET A 573 17.35 2.08 -6.00
C MET A 573 18.78 1.51 -6.01
N ASN A 574 19.68 2.10 -5.23
CA ASN A 574 21.04 1.59 -5.10
C ASN A 574 21.09 0.17 -4.49
N ALA A 575 20.16 -0.11 -3.56
CA ALA A 575 20.01 -1.44 -2.98
C ALA A 575 19.60 -2.48 -4.03
N VAL A 576 18.64 -2.14 -4.89
CA VAL A 576 18.26 -3.00 -6.03
C VAL A 576 19.47 -3.23 -6.94
N GLY A 577 20.19 -2.17 -7.31
CA GLY A 577 21.37 -2.26 -8.19
C GLY A 577 22.45 -3.21 -7.62
N ARG A 578 22.74 -3.11 -6.31
CA ARG A 578 23.72 -4.02 -5.67
C ARG A 578 23.25 -5.47 -5.61
N ALA A 579 21.97 -5.69 -5.30
CA ALA A 579 21.42 -7.05 -5.26
C ALA A 579 21.34 -7.65 -6.67
N ALA A 580 20.95 -6.86 -7.66
CA ALA A 580 20.91 -7.27 -9.07
C ALA A 580 22.31 -7.65 -9.60
N ALA A 581 23.36 -6.91 -9.24
CA ALA A 581 24.73 -7.23 -9.67
C ALA A 581 25.13 -8.66 -9.24
N HIS A 582 24.82 -9.07 -8.03
CA HIS A 582 25.10 -10.43 -7.56
C HIS A 582 24.31 -11.50 -8.32
N MET A 583 23.07 -11.19 -8.69
CA MET A 583 22.25 -12.12 -9.48
C MET A 583 22.78 -12.25 -10.91
N VAL A 584 23.11 -11.14 -11.55
CA VAL A 584 23.73 -11.12 -12.89
C VAL A 584 25.00 -11.97 -12.93
N GLU A 585 25.88 -11.81 -11.94
CA GLU A 585 27.10 -12.61 -11.83
C GLU A 585 26.80 -14.11 -11.68
N GLU A 586 25.81 -14.46 -10.87
CA GLU A 586 25.44 -15.87 -10.66
C GLU A 586 24.83 -16.49 -11.93
N VAL A 587 23.94 -15.79 -12.64
CA VAL A 587 23.37 -16.30 -13.89
C VAL A 587 24.48 -16.50 -14.94
N ARG A 588 25.38 -15.52 -15.10
CA ARG A 588 26.55 -15.65 -15.99
C ARG A 588 27.46 -16.81 -15.61
N ARG A 589 27.67 -17.02 -14.27
CA ARG A 589 28.46 -18.16 -13.78
C ARG A 589 27.83 -19.48 -14.18
N GLN A 590 26.52 -19.62 -13.98
CA GLN A 590 25.82 -20.87 -14.32
C GLN A 590 25.85 -21.15 -15.83
N PHE A 591 25.62 -20.16 -16.67
CA PHE A 591 25.72 -20.32 -18.12
C PHE A 591 27.13 -20.73 -18.59
N ARG A 592 28.18 -20.28 -17.89
CA ARG A 592 29.57 -20.62 -18.22
C ARG A 592 30.00 -21.98 -17.66
N GLU A 593 29.59 -22.32 -16.44
CA GLU A 593 30.11 -23.48 -15.71
C GLU A 593 29.25 -24.75 -15.84
N ILE A 594 27.91 -24.61 -15.96
CA ILE A 594 27.01 -25.74 -16.12
C ILE A 594 26.90 -26.09 -17.59
N LYS A 595 27.63 -27.11 -18.02
CA LYS A 595 27.59 -27.61 -19.40
C LYS A 595 26.20 -28.14 -19.74
N GLY A 596 25.68 -27.77 -20.91
CA GLY A 596 24.38 -28.23 -21.38
C GLY A 596 23.17 -27.42 -20.88
N ILE A 597 23.40 -26.35 -20.09
CA ILE A 597 22.30 -25.49 -19.61
C ILE A 597 21.59 -24.78 -20.77
N LEU A 598 22.35 -24.18 -21.69
CA LEU A 598 21.79 -23.46 -22.85
C LEU A 598 21.17 -24.38 -23.90
N THR A 599 21.57 -25.66 -23.94
CA THR A 599 20.97 -26.68 -24.83
C THR A 599 19.79 -27.39 -24.18
N GLY A 600 19.52 -27.14 -22.90
CA GLY A 600 18.43 -27.78 -22.15
C GLY A 600 18.73 -29.21 -21.67
N GLU A 601 19.99 -29.65 -21.79
CA GLU A 601 20.45 -30.99 -21.33
C GLU A 601 20.66 -31.02 -19.80
N SER A 602 20.96 -29.86 -19.18
CA SER A 602 21.18 -29.74 -17.75
C SER A 602 20.21 -28.72 -17.15
N GLU A 603 19.71 -29.02 -15.96
CA GLU A 603 18.83 -28.14 -15.19
C GLU A 603 19.63 -27.04 -14.49
N PRO A 604 19.18 -25.77 -14.48
CA PRO A 604 19.80 -24.69 -13.71
C PRO A 604 19.71 -24.93 -12.20
N ASP A 605 20.62 -24.31 -11.45
CA ASP A 605 20.54 -24.24 -9.98
C ASP A 605 19.63 -23.05 -9.57
N TYR A 606 18.34 -23.26 -9.62
CA TYR A 606 17.33 -22.25 -9.25
C TYR A 606 17.40 -21.88 -7.76
N GLU A 607 17.72 -22.84 -6.88
CA GLU A 607 17.78 -22.61 -5.43
C GLU A 607 18.87 -21.60 -5.07
N ARG A 608 19.97 -21.62 -5.78
CA ARG A 608 21.07 -20.68 -5.60
C ARG A 608 20.65 -19.24 -5.93
N CYS A 609 19.93 -19.03 -7.02
CA CYS A 609 19.41 -17.71 -7.39
C CYS A 609 18.39 -17.19 -6.35
N VAL A 610 17.47 -18.04 -5.88
CA VAL A 610 16.54 -17.69 -4.80
C VAL A 610 17.28 -17.29 -3.52
N ALA A 611 18.34 -18.03 -3.16
CA ALA A 611 19.13 -17.74 -1.97
C ALA A 611 19.86 -16.39 -2.07
N ILE A 612 20.45 -16.07 -3.24
CA ILE A 612 21.15 -14.80 -3.49
C ILE A 612 20.18 -13.62 -3.40
N SER A 613 19.03 -13.66 -4.08
CA SER A 613 18.02 -12.61 -3.97
C SER A 613 17.52 -12.44 -2.53
N THR A 614 17.28 -13.55 -1.83
CA THR A 614 16.88 -13.50 -0.42
C THR A 614 17.92 -12.80 0.45
N GLN A 615 19.18 -13.19 0.34
CA GLN A 615 20.27 -12.61 1.14
C GLN A 615 20.49 -11.14 0.82
N GLY A 616 20.46 -10.78 -0.47
CA GLY A 616 20.57 -9.40 -0.93
C GLY A 616 19.44 -8.53 -0.35
N ALA A 617 18.20 -8.97 -0.51
CA ALA A 617 17.03 -8.25 0.01
C ALA A 617 17.09 -8.05 1.55
N GLN A 618 17.44 -9.10 2.31
CA GLN A 618 17.52 -9.04 3.77
C GLN A 618 18.58 -8.05 4.25
N ARG A 619 19.72 -7.98 3.57
CA ARG A 619 20.79 -7.05 3.92
C ARG A 619 20.46 -5.61 3.57
N GLU A 620 19.93 -5.40 2.39
CA GLU A 620 19.73 -4.06 1.81
C GLU A 620 18.48 -3.34 2.33
N MET A 621 17.45 -4.06 2.79
CA MET A 621 16.21 -3.44 3.27
C MET A 621 16.33 -2.75 4.64
N VAL A 622 17.32 -3.13 5.46
CA VAL A 622 17.39 -2.70 6.87
C VAL A 622 17.63 -1.20 6.98
N PHE A 623 18.65 -0.69 6.27
CA PHE A 623 19.06 0.71 6.43
C PHE A 623 17.99 1.72 5.98
N PRO A 624 17.38 1.60 4.77
CA PRO A 624 16.30 2.50 4.36
C PRO A 624 15.10 2.46 5.31
N SER A 625 14.74 1.27 5.80
CA SER A 625 13.59 1.10 6.69
C SER A 625 13.83 1.70 8.08
N LEU A 626 15.01 1.53 8.65
CA LEU A 626 15.37 2.15 9.92
C LEU A 626 15.45 3.66 9.82
N LEU A 627 15.94 4.19 8.70
CA LEU A 627 16.01 5.62 8.49
C LEU A 627 14.62 6.28 8.55
N ALA A 628 13.59 5.62 8.00
CA ALA A 628 12.20 6.08 8.06
C ALA A 628 11.66 6.18 9.50
N ILE A 629 12.16 5.36 10.42
CA ILE A 629 11.79 5.37 11.83
C ILE A 629 12.62 6.43 12.60
N VAL A 630 13.93 6.48 12.33
CA VAL A 630 14.85 7.35 13.08
C VAL A 630 14.64 8.83 12.74
N ALA A 631 14.32 9.17 11.49
CA ALA A 631 14.22 10.57 11.05
C ALA A 631 13.14 11.39 11.81
N PRO A 632 11.89 10.91 12.00
CA PRO A 632 10.90 11.62 12.79
C PRO A 632 11.31 11.76 14.27
N ILE A 633 11.92 10.74 14.84
CA ILE A 633 12.41 10.75 16.23
C ILE A 633 13.49 11.80 16.41
N ALA A 634 14.51 11.79 15.55
CA ALA A 634 15.60 12.75 15.60
C ALA A 634 15.10 14.19 15.38
N THR A 635 14.21 14.40 14.42
CA THR A 635 13.60 15.71 14.16
C THR A 635 12.81 16.21 15.38
N GLY A 636 12.02 15.34 16.01
CA GLY A 636 11.25 15.67 17.21
C GLY A 636 12.14 16.03 18.40
N LEU A 637 13.21 15.29 18.63
CA LEU A 637 14.16 15.57 19.72
C LEU A 637 14.99 16.84 19.48
N ILE A 638 15.27 17.20 18.23
CA ILE A 638 16.09 18.39 17.90
C ILE A 638 15.21 19.64 17.79
N PHE A 639 14.13 19.59 17.01
CA PHE A 639 13.33 20.76 16.62
C PHE A 639 11.94 20.81 17.28
N GLY A 640 11.61 19.81 18.13
CA GLY A 640 10.31 19.75 18.80
C GLY A 640 9.13 19.52 17.85
N VAL A 641 7.93 19.81 18.35
CA VAL A 641 6.66 19.61 17.64
C VAL A 641 6.61 20.34 16.30
N SER A 642 7.07 21.59 16.27
CA SER A 642 7.08 22.44 15.06
C SER A 642 7.92 21.82 13.94
N GLY A 643 9.11 21.26 14.29
CA GLY A 643 9.98 20.59 13.35
C GLY A 643 9.36 19.30 12.80
N VAL A 644 8.67 18.52 13.64
CA VAL A 644 7.97 17.30 13.21
C VAL A 644 6.83 17.64 12.26
N VAL A 645 6.03 18.65 12.55
CA VAL A 645 4.96 19.09 11.64
C VAL A 645 5.56 19.47 10.27
N GLY A 646 6.66 20.22 10.27
CA GLY A 646 7.39 20.53 9.04
C GLY A 646 7.85 19.27 8.29
N LEU A 647 8.47 18.32 8.99
CA LEU A 647 8.92 17.03 8.43
C LEU A 647 7.78 16.28 7.74
N LEU A 648 6.63 16.20 8.40
CA LEU A 648 5.47 15.46 7.87
C LEU A 648 4.87 16.15 6.65
N ILE A 649 4.78 17.49 6.65
CA ILE A 649 4.31 18.26 5.48
C ILE A 649 5.26 18.09 4.30
N GLY A 650 6.57 18.25 4.52
CA GLY A 650 7.59 18.09 3.48
C GLY A 650 7.63 16.66 2.92
N GLY A 651 7.58 15.67 3.81
CA GLY A 651 7.56 14.25 3.45
C GLY A 651 6.30 13.86 2.68
N LEU A 652 5.13 14.34 3.11
CA LEU A 652 3.85 14.08 2.45
C LEU A 652 3.81 14.68 1.05
N SER A 653 4.09 15.98 0.92
CA SER A 653 3.99 16.68 -0.37
C SER A 653 4.99 16.17 -1.38
N THR A 654 6.25 16.05 -1.01
CA THR A 654 7.31 15.57 -1.92
C THR A 654 7.17 14.07 -2.20
N GLY A 655 6.91 13.27 -1.17
CA GLY A 655 6.77 11.82 -1.30
C GLY A 655 5.59 11.41 -2.18
N PHE A 656 4.45 12.09 -2.06
CA PHE A 656 3.29 11.85 -2.91
C PHE A 656 3.57 12.11 -4.39
N VAL A 657 4.13 13.26 -4.72
CA VAL A 657 4.44 13.63 -6.10
C VAL A 657 5.50 12.69 -6.69
N LEU A 658 6.54 12.39 -5.90
CA LEU A 658 7.62 11.49 -6.32
C LEU A 658 7.12 10.05 -6.52
N ALA A 659 6.21 9.56 -5.67
CA ALA A 659 5.62 8.23 -5.81
C ALA A 659 4.82 8.08 -7.11
N ILE A 660 3.99 9.08 -7.46
CA ILE A 660 3.27 9.08 -8.74
C ILE A 660 4.23 9.11 -9.91
N PHE A 661 5.22 10.00 -9.87
CA PHE A 661 6.24 10.09 -10.90
C PHE A 661 6.89 8.74 -11.15
N MET A 662 7.37 8.08 -10.09
CA MET A 662 8.08 6.81 -10.20
C MET A 662 7.17 5.68 -10.68
N ALA A 663 5.98 5.54 -10.11
CA ALA A 663 5.04 4.50 -10.49
C ALA A 663 4.60 4.61 -11.96
N ASN A 664 4.30 5.83 -12.41
CA ASN A 664 3.85 6.07 -13.77
C ASN A 664 4.99 5.96 -14.81
N ALA A 665 6.18 6.47 -14.49
CA ALA A 665 7.35 6.32 -15.38
C ALA A 665 7.68 4.83 -15.57
N GLY A 666 7.79 4.07 -14.47
CA GLY A 666 8.11 2.66 -14.52
C GLY A 666 7.04 1.85 -15.25
N GLY A 667 5.75 2.09 -14.99
CA GLY A 667 4.65 1.42 -15.69
C GLY A 667 4.60 1.77 -17.20
N ALA A 668 4.97 2.99 -17.57
CA ALA A 668 5.02 3.40 -18.97
C ALA A 668 6.16 2.71 -19.72
N TRP A 669 7.34 2.55 -19.11
CA TRP A 669 8.47 1.83 -19.74
C TRP A 669 8.14 0.35 -19.95
N ASP A 670 7.56 -0.32 -18.96
CA ASP A 670 7.14 -1.72 -19.08
C ASP A 670 6.15 -1.91 -20.24
N ASN A 671 5.08 -1.11 -20.25
CA ASN A 671 4.09 -1.19 -21.31
C ASN A 671 4.60 -0.70 -22.67
N ALA A 672 5.64 0.15 -22.72
CA ALA A 672 6.31 0.51 -23.96
C ALA A 672 7.08 -0.68 -24.54
N LYS A 673 7.74 -1.50 -23.71
CA LYS A 673 8.36 -2.77 -24.11
C LYS A 673 7.30 -3.72 -24.67
N LYS A 674 6.22 -3.96 -23.94
CA LYS A 674 5.12 -4.85 -24.37
C LYS A 674 4.49 -4.40 -25.67
N TYR A 675 4.31 -3.11 -25.90
CA TYR A 675 3.81 -2.56 -27.16
C TYR A 675 4.70 -2.92 -28.34
N VAL A 676 6.03 -2.90 -28.18
CA VAL A 676 6.96 -3.34 -29.22
C VAL A 676 6.87 -4.85 -29.41
N GLU A 677 6.77 -5.63 -28.34
CA GLU A 677 6.68 -7.10 -28.41
C GLU A 677 5.43 -7.60 -29.14
N GLU A 678 4.34 -6.83 -29.15
CA GLU A 678 3.14 -7.10 -29.96
C GLU A 678 3.33 -6.96 -31.48
N GLY A 679 4.54 -6.63 -31.93
CA GLY A 679 4.91 -6.51 -33.34
C GLY A 679 5.06 -5.07 -33.85
N ASN A 680 4.88 -4.06 -32.99
CA ASN A 680 5.09 -2.67 -33.37
C ASN A 680 6.59 -2.36 -33.48
N PHE A 681 6.98 -1.44 -34.36
CA PHE A 681 8.37 -0.96 -34.57
C PHE A 681 9.42 -2.07 -34.79
N GLY A 682 9.00 -3.20 -35.36
CA GLY A 682 9.87 -4.33 -35.68
C GLY A 682 9.76 -5.54 -34.75
N GLY A 683 8.97 -5.44 -33.67
CA GLY A 683 8.69 -6.55 -32.79
C GLY A 683 9.85 -7.02 -31.93
N LYS A 684 9.72 -8.22 -31.36
CA LYS A 684 10.77 -8.86 -30.53
C LYS A 684 12.09 -8.96 -31.25
N HIS A 685 13.18 -8.78 -30.55
CA HIS A 685 14.59 -8.80 -31.03
C HIS A 685 15.02 -7.62 -31.92
N SER A 686 14.13 -6.65 -32.22
CA SER A 686 14.51 -5.41 -32.92
C SER A 686 15.39 -4.51 -32.04
N GLU A 687 16.09 -3.55 -32.65
CA GLU A 687 16.87 -2.56 -31.89
C GLU A 687 15.97 -1.68 -31.01
N VAL A 688 14.73 -1.42 -31.46
CA VAL A 688 13.72 -0.73 -30.64
C VAL A 688 13.33 -1.56 -29.43
N HIS A 689 13.15 -2.88 -29.61
CA HIS A 689 12.88 -3.79 -28.49
C HIS A 689 14.02 -3.77 -27.46
N LYS A 690 15.26 -3.89 -27.89
CA LYS A 690 16.42 -3.80 -26.97
C LYS A 690 16.47 -2.48 -26.22
N ALA A 691 16.17 -1.36 -26.88
CA ALA A 691 16.13 -0.05 -26.26
C ALA A 691 15.00 0.06 -25.22
N THR A 692 13.82 -0.50 -25.49
CA THR A 692 12.69 -0.49 -24.56
C THR A 692 12.89 -1.45 -23.40
N VAL A 693 13.57 -2.58 -23.57
CA VAL A 693 13.99 -3.48 -22.47
C VAL A 693 14.92 -2.74 -21.49
N VAL A 694 15.89 -1.97 -22.00
CA VAL A 694 16.74 -1.14 -21.12
C VAL A 694 15.92 -0.11 -20.35
N GLY A 695 14.91 0.50 -20.98
CA GLY A 695 14.01 1.43 -20.32
C GLY A 695 13.20 0.76 -19.22
N ASP A 696 12.68 -0.42 -19.47
CA ASP A 696 11.94 -1.24 -18.50
C ASP A 696 12.82 -1.62 -17.30
N THR A 697 14.02 -2.13 -17.55
CA THR A 697 15.00 -2.45 -16.48
C THR A 697 15.31 -1.24 -15.58
N VAL A 698 15.37 -0.02 -16.14
CA VAL A 698 15.50 1.22 -15.34
C VAL A 698 14.21 1.53 -14.58
N GLY A 699 13.06 1.27 -15.19
CA GLY A 699 11.74 1.54 -14.64
C GLY A 699 11.30 0.60 -13.52
N ASP A 700 11.83 -0.61 -13.50
CA ASP A 700 11.47 -1.64 -12.53
C ASP A 700 11.68 -1.23 -11.07
N PRO A 701 12.84 -0.71 -10.64
CA PRO A 701 13.01 -0.18 -9.30
C PRO A 701 12.06 0.99 -8.99
N PHE A 702 11.68 1.76 -9.99
CA PHE A 702 10.75 2.88 -9.86
C PHE A 702 9.33 2.39 -9.51
N LYS A 703 8.79 1.46 -10.31
CA LYS A 703 7.38 1.04 -10.18
C LYS A 703 7.12 0.03 -9.08
N ASP A 704 8.10 -0.81 -8.72
CA ASP A 704 7.88 -1.98 -7.86
C ASP A 704 8.63 -1.92 -6.52
N THR A 705 9.65 -1.06 -6.39
CA THR A 705 10.40 -0.90 -5.13
C THR A 705 10.23 0.49 -4.53
N SER A 706 10.81 1.51 -5.14
CA SER A 706 10.91 2.85 -4.54
C SER A 706 9.57 3.59 -4.54
N GLY A 707 8.86 3.61 -5.67
CA GLY A 707 7.59 4.31 -5.80
C GLY A 707 6.53 3.85 -4.78
N PRO A 708 6.18 2.56 -4.74
CA PRO A 708 5.22 2.05 -3.75
C PRO A 708 5.69 2.18 -2.31
N SER A 709 7.00 2.09 -2.05
CA SER A 709 7.54 2.21 -0.69
C SER A 709 7.44 3.64 -0.13
N LEU A 710 7.42 4.67 -1.00
CA LEU A 710 7.16 6.06 -0.58
C LEU A 710 5.79 6.24 0.06
N ASN A 711 4.81 5.52 -0.41
CA ASN A 711 3.46 5.46 0.16
C ASN A 711 3.49 5.11 1.66
N ILE A 712 4.28 4.07 1.97
CA ILE A 712 4.43 3.58 3.32
C ILE A 712 5.34 4.52 4.13
N LEU A 713 6.40 5.04 3.52
CA LEU A 713 7.30 6.01 4.15
C LEU A 713 6.54 7.21 4.74
N ILE A 714 5.66 7.83 3.94
CA ILE A 714 4.85 8.98 4.35
C ILE A 714 4.03 8.65 5.60
N LYS A 715 3.33 7.52 5.57
CA LYS A 715 2.46 7.09 6.67
C LYS A 715 3.26 6.63 7.89
N LEU A 716 4.35 5.89 7.69
CA LEU A 716 5.21 5.43 8.77
C LEU A 716 5.83 6.61 9.52
N MET A 717 6.34 7.63 8.81
CA MET A 717 6.88 8.83 9.48
C MET A 717 5.81 9.51 10.36
N SER A 718 4.57 9.59 9.88
CA SER A 718 3.44 10.14 10.65
C SER A 718 3.10 9.26 11.86
N MET A 719 3.04 7.95 11.69
CA MET A 719 2.77 7.01 12.78
C MET A 719 3.87 7.01 13.84
N VAL A 720 5.14 7.08 13.42
CA VAL A 720 6.28 7.22 14.35
C VAL A 720 6.18 8.54 15.12
N ALA A 721 5.85 9.64 14.44
CA ALA A 721 5.65 10.93 15.09
C ALA A 721 4.53 10.89 16.15
N ILE A 722 3.39 10.25 15.82
CA ILE A 722 2.26 10.06 16.74
C ILE A 722 2.71 9.26 17.97
N VAL A 723 3.36 8.11 17.77
CA VAL A 723 3.82 7.26 18.88
C VAL A 723 4.87 7.97 19.73
N MET A 724 5.71 8.80 19.14
CA MET A 724 6.78 9.54 19.83
C MET A 724 6.37 10.92 20.33
N ALA A 725 5.11 11.31 20.16
CA ALA A 725 4.61 12.63 20.52
C ALA A 725 4.87 13.00 22.01
N GLY A 726 4.59 12.05 22.91
CA GLY A 726 4.87 12.24 24.34
C GLY A 726 6.35 12.50 24.65
N LEU A 727 7.26 11.83 23.94
CA LEU A 727 8.70 12.05 24.06
C LEU A 727 9.09 13.44 23.52
N THR A 728 8.55 13.80 22.35
CA THR A 728 8.82 15.10 21.70
C THR A 728 8.35 16.28 22.54
N VAL A 729 7.20 16.13 23.22
CA VAL A 729 6.65 17.15 24.12
C VAL A 729 7.48 17.26 25.40
N ALA A 730 7.93 16.12 25.94
CA ALA A 730 8.68 16.10 27.19
C ALA A 730 10.13 16.60 27.03
N TRP A 731 10.76 16.28 25.88
CA TRP A 731 12.16 16.59 25.63
C TRP A 731 12.38 17.05 24.17
N SER A 732 12.78 18.30 24.01
CA SER A 732 13.31 18.83 22.76
C SER A 732 14.52 19.72 23.06
N LEU A 733 15.51 19.72 22.16
CA LEU A 733 16.72 20.54 22.31
C LEU A 733 16.47 22.01 21.97
N LEU A 734 15.64 22.28 21.01
CA LEU A 734 15.24 23.60 20.52
C LEU A 734 13.72 23.73 20.70
#